data_8529b29b3361dafe4ecc694c619607de
#
_entry.id   8529b29b3361dafe4ecc694c619607de
#
_cell.length_a   1.000
_cell.length_b   1.000
_cell.length_c   1.000
_cell.angle_alpha   90.00
_cell.angle_beta   90.00
_cell.angle_gamma   90.00
#
_symmetry.space_group_name_H-M   'P 1'
#
loop_
_entity.id
_entity.type
_entity.pdbx_description
1 polymer ?
#
loop_
_entity_poly.entity_id
_entity_poly.type
_entity_poly.pdbx_seq_one_letter_code
_entity_poly.pdbx_strand_id
1 'polypeptide(L)'
;MKKIRLTMKLLLFFSLALVLNTSAIPSKAQQTKVSLNLKDKQLTEVLKLIQQQSGFNILYSNELVKNNRMVSLRIDSDDIHEVMRACLQGNALDYEIQNNTIIIKALAAAPQVPQVVKVRGHVIDAKTGQPMPGVTVVAMDGGGAVTGAATDADGLFTVNLPEDIRELTFTFVGYKSVTLPVQTDKEMTVRLEEEVAEMDEVVVNGYFTKSKNSYTGAVKTITNDQLKSVSNTNIIAAISALTPGLNLVERSDLGSNPNRVPELLLRGMSSFSSGTRVVNQPTIMLDGVEISMEELYDLDMNEIENITVLKDASATALYGSRAANGVIVIERKKLAEGNIRVNYNLTGNVQFPYLKDYDLLNAREKLEYEKLSGLYTPEQDRWGSVDMDKEQYRLDQLYNERYKEVARGVDSDWLSQPARTAFSHDHSLRIYGGASNIRYELSGRFNNTQGVMKDDYRRRYALGFKLEYHLPNQLTFSNRTNYNETDTKDTPYGSFRNWIDQNPYDRIYDEYGNPNRNLSWDNWNPMIDAKLGNFTLNSNKSITNTTDIRWDINDLFRITGNFNIAVSEGNGEKYISPDSKAFKDETDITKKGRLEISNSRSVDWAGNINGAFNKLTENNSLISMIIGAEIRKNRSENSSLKAAGFYDDALNFIGHATGYPTDSKNKPSGNQDLSTEVGFFANANYMYNNRYYADFVYRLSGSSKFGSNQRYGQFWSGGLGWNLHNENFLKFEKLNLLKIRGSVGYTGKVNFEPFQSITMYKYENTLEYLHGIGAIPQTIGNDDLKWEREFSYNIGADISLFDRRLNATLDFYLKRTKDLVLDASIAPSTGVVSGKQNIGEMENKGFEFSVDGFIIQRNDVWWQLGMNGSTNKNRILKISNALKRQNELNNDVAPTRQTPAPLAQYEEGESTSALKVVRSAGIDPATGREVFIKLDGTRTFTYSADDKVVVGDTDPRFYGNVYTNVFYKGFSLYIMGSFKCGGYLYNVTRAS
;
A
#
# COMPACT_ATOMS: atom_id res chain seq x y z
N MET A 1 17.17 -26.38 -3.84
CA MET A 1 16.03 -27.19 -3.39
C MET A 1 16.22 -27.88 -2.03
N LYS A 2 17.31 -28.65 -1.75
CA LYS A 2 17.46 -29.32 -0.42
C LYS A 2 17.56 -28.37 0.79
N LYS A 3 18.26 -27.21 0.67
CA LYS A 3 18.36 -26.22 1.76
C LYS A 3 17.05 -25.45 2.02
N ILE A 4 16.26 -25.15 0.99
CA ILE A 4 14.95 -24.47 1.12
C ILE A 4 13.92 -25.39 1.78
N ARG A 5 13.92 -26.68 1.38
CA ARG A 5 13.08 -27.68 2.06
C ARG A 5 13.46 -27.87 3.52
N LEU A 6 14.74 -27.69 3.88
CA LEU A 6 15.20 -27.75 5.27
C LEU A 6 14.78 -26.53 6.06
N THR A 7 14.88 -25.30 5.47
CA THR A 7 14.46 -24.05 6.13
C THR A 7 12.93 -23.99 6.28
N MET A 8 12.18 -24.41 5.27
CA MET A 8 10.72 -24.56 5.37
C MET A 8 10.31 -25.59 6.42
N LYS A 9 10.99 -26.75 6.47
CA LYS A 9 10.74 -27.76 7.50
C LYS A 9 11.10 -27.27 8.90
N LEU A 10 12.16 -26.47 9.05
CA LEU A 10 12.55 -25.85 10.32
C LEU A 10 11.55 -24.76 10.73
N LEU A 11 11.09 -23.90 9.81
CA LEU A 11 10.07 -22.88 10.10
C LEU A 11 8.71 -23.53 10.42
N LEU A 12 8.30 -24.55 9.67
CA LEU A 12 7.10 -25.32 9.96
C LEU A 12 7.22 -26.10 11.28
N PHE A 13 8.41 -26.64 11.57
CA PHE A 13 8.70 -27.36 12.81
C PHE A 13 8.74 -26.41 14.01
N PHE A 14 9.30 -25.20 13.86
CA PHE A 14 9.27 -24.18 14.92
C PHE A 14 7.86 -23.64 15.16
N SER A 15 7.06 -23.38 14.11
CA SER A 15 5.67 -22.98 14.27
C SER A 15 4.80 -24.11 14.85
N LEU A 16 5.03 -25.34 14.40
CA LEU A 16 4.34 -26.54 14.95
C LEU A 16 4.83 -26.90 16.36
N ALA A 17 6.12 -26.71 16.66
CA ALA A 17 6.66 -26.89 18.00
C ALA A 17 6.17 -25.84 19.00
N LEU A 18 5.92 -24.59 18.54
CA LEU A 18 5.27 -23.56 19.36
C LEU A 18 3.79 -23.91 19.63
N VAL A 19 3.10 -24.47 18.65
CA VAL A 19 1.70 -24.93 18.80
C VAL A 19 1.61 -26.20 19.64
N LEU A 20 2.59 -27.10 19.55
CA LEU A 20 2.60 -28.35 20.33
C LEU A 20 3.07 -28.15 21.78
N ASN A 21 3.81 -27.10 22.09
CA ASN A 21 4.15 -26.74 23.47
C ASN A 21 3.07 -25.99 24.22
N THR A 22 1.96 -25.62 23.54
CA THR A 22 0.74 -25.12 24.17
C THR A 22 -0.27 -26.24 24.44
N SER A 23 0.13 -27.53 24.36
CA SER A 23 -0.67 -28.58 24.94
C SER A 23 -0.88 -28.21 26.40
N ALA A 24 -2.08 -27.79 26.71
CA ALA A 24 -2.53 -27.61 28.06
C ALA A 24 -2.00 -28.75 28.91
N ILE A 25 -1.20 -28.44 29.90
CA ILE A 25 -1.01 -29.33 31.02
C ILE A 25 -2.45 -29.53 31.51
N PRO A 26 -3.03 -30.72 31.38
CA PRO A 26 -4.28 -30.97 32.06
C PRO A 26 -3.94 -30.69 33.54
N SER A 27 -4.58 -29.69 34.13
CA SER A 27 -4.65 -29.61 35.56
C SER A 27 -5.31 -30.94 35.96
N LYS A 28 -4.50 -31.91 36.37
CA LYS A 28 -5.04 -33.00 37.12
C LYS A 28 -5.70 -32.33 38.32
N ALA A 29 -7.02 -32.20 38.29
CA ALA A 29 -7.79 -32.20 39.51
C ALA A 29 -7.43 -33.51 40.17
N GLN A 30 -6.48 -33.46 41.07
CA GLN A 30 -6.15 -34.58 41.93
C GLN A 30 -7.35 -34.64 42.87
N GLN A 31 -8.34 -35.46 42.53
CA GLN A 31 -9.30 -36.01 43.49
C GLN A 31 -8.49 -36.90 44.44
N THR A 32 -7.89 -36.26 45.42
CA THR A 32 -7.22 -37.00 46.52
C THR A 32 -8.27 -37.22 47.59
N LYS A 33 -8.74 -38.44 47.69
CA LYS A 33 -9.71 -38.92 48.69
C LYS A 33 -9.13 -38.63 50.07
N VAL A 34 -9.81 -37.85 50.89
CA VAL A 34 -9.48 -37.55 52.28
C VAL A 34 -10.22 -38.53 53.19
N SER A 35 -9.45 -39.34 53.88
CA SER A 35 -9.99 -40.33 54.81
C SER A 35 -9.44 -40.01 56.20
N LEU A 36 -10.32 -39.59 57.09
CA LEU A 36 -9.97 -39.21 58.49
C LEU A 36 -10.92 -39.85 59.48
N ASN A 37 -10.32 -40.51 60.51
CA ASN A 37 -11.04 -41.03 61.68
C ASN A 37 -10.37 -40.51 62.95
N LEU A 38 -10.76 -39.33 63.39
CA LEU A 38 -10.13 -38.59 64.47
C LEU A 38 -11.14 -38.43 65.63
N LYS A 39 -10.64 -38.57 66.86
CA LYS A 39 -11.40 -38.36 68.09
C LYS A 39 -10.64 -37.39 68.97
N ASP A 40 -11.33 -36.25 69.31
CA ASP A 40 -10.81 -35.21 70.25
C ASP A 40 -9.43 -34.70 69.90
N LYS A 41 -9.26 -34.30 68.61
CA LYS A 41 -8.02 -33.65 68.10
C LYS A 41 -8.18 -32.14 67.96
N GLN A 42 -7.09 -31.39 68.15
CA GLN A 42 -7.10 -29.94 67.97
C GLN A 42 -7.37 -29.58 66.47
N LEU A 43 -8.18 -28.56 66.21
CA LEU A 43 -8.54 -28.10 64.87
C LEU A 43 -7.31 -27.83 63.97
N THR A 44 -6.24 -27.27 64.52
CA THR A 44 -4.97 -27.07 63.83
C THR A 44 -4.29 -28.37 63.34
N GLU A 45 -4.41 -29.46 64.14
CA GLU A 45 -3.88 -30.77 63.81
C GLU A 45 -4.71 -31.41 62.68
N VAL A 46 -6.04 -31.28 62.76
CA VAL A 46 -7.01 -31.78 61.75
C VAL A 46 -6.80 -31.04 60.40
N LEU A 47 -6.61 -29.75 60.40
CA LEU A 47 -6.37 -28.96 59.20
C LEU A 47 -5.05 -29.35 58.51
N LYS A 48 -3.98 -29.63 59.28
CA LYS A 48 -2.71 -30.16 58.74
C LYS A 48 -2.87 -31.53 58.08
N LEU A 49 -3.68 -32.42 58.67
CA LEU A 49 -3.95 -33.74 58.10
C LEU A 49 -4.77 -33.63 56.79
N ILE A 50 -5.74 -32.73 56.75
CA ILE A 50 -6.51 -32.40 55.54
C ILE A 50 -5.58 -31.86 54.45
N GLN A 51 -4.68 -30.94 54.79
CA GLN A 51 -3.67 -30.40 53.86
C GLN A 51 -2.75 -31.49 53.30
N GLN A 52 -2.30 -32.43 54.14
CA GLN A 52 -1.42 -33.52 53.72
C GLN A 52 -2.12 -34.55 52.81
N GLN A 53 -3.41 -34.81 53.02
CA GLN A 53 -4.16 -35.79 52.22
C GLN A 53 -4.81 -35.20 50.96
N SER A 54 -5.27 -33.95 51.03
CA SER A 54 -5.98 -33.30 49.94
C SER A 54 -5.08 -32.62 48.92
N GLY A 55 -3.82 -32.29 49.29
CA GLY A 55 -2.94 -31.49 48.42
C GLY A 55 -3.30 -30.00 48.31
N PHE A 56 -4.34 -29.52 48.99
CA PHE A 56 -4.68 -28.09 49.09
C PHE A 56 -3.80 -27.40 50.15
N ASN A 57 -3.35 -26.23 49.93
CA ASN A 57 -2.74 -25.38 50.96
C ASN A 57 -3.86 -24.79 51.82
N ILE A 58 -3.71 -24.82 53.14
CA ILE A 58 -4.69 -24.25 54.08
C ILE A 58 -4.06 -23.07 54.80
N LEU A 59 -4.64 -21.89 54.59
CA LEU A 59 -4.26 -20.62 55.21
C LEU A 59 -5.24 -20.23 56.31
N TYR A 60 -4.75 -19.99 57.51
CA TYR A 60 -5.53 -19.48 58.63
C TYR A 60 -4.71 -18.54 59.51
N SER A 61 -5.37 -17.55 60.14
CA SER A 61 -4.74 -16.72 61.15
C SER A 61 -4.67 -17.49 62.49
N ASN A 62 -3.51 -17.46 63.15
CA ASN A 62 -3.33 -18.10 64.45
C ASN A 62 -4.31 -17.51 65.49
N GLU A 63 -4.81 -16.30 65.36
CA GLU A 63 -5.78 -15.70 66.26
C GLU A 63 -7.19 -16.29 66.09
N LEU A 64 -7.58 -16.67 64.87
CA LEU A 64 -8.87 -17.31 64.59
C LEU A 64 -8.99 -18.73 65.12
N VAL A 65 -7.88 -19.44 65.28
CA VAL A 65 -7.82 -20.86 65.67
C VAL A 65 -7.35 -21.06 67.14
N LYS A 66 -6.98 -19.97 67.84
CA LYS A 66 -6.49 -20.03 69.24
C LYS A 66 -7.56 -20.38 70.28
N ASN A 67 -8.84 -20.27 70.00
CA ASN A 67 -9.91 -20.78 70.87
C ASN A 67 -10.17 -22.26 70.58
N ASN A 68 -9.25 -23.11 71.04
CA ASN A 68 -9.18 -24.57 70.79
C ASN A 68 -10.44 -25.30 71.15
N ARG A 69 -11.34 -25.53 70.19
CA ARG A 69 -12.30 -26.66 70.31
C ARG A 69 -11.70 -27.91 69.71
N MET A 70 -11.88 -29.04 70.44
CA MET A 70 -11.51 -30.35 69.96
C MET A 70 -12.46 -30.77 68.85
N VAL A 71 -11.95 -31.32 67.76
CA VAL A 71 -12.74 -31.81 66.62
C VAL A 71 -12.67 -33.35 66.61
N SER A 72 -13.85 -33.97 66.59
CA SER A 72 -14.00 -35.39 66.34
C SER A 72 -14.65 -35.54 64.96
N LEU A 73 -13.87 -36.09 64.03
CA LEU A 73 -14.30 -36.18 62.63
C LEU A 73 -14.07 -37.56 62.07
N ARG A 74 -15.12 -38.16 61.51
CA ARG A 74 -15.02 -39.45 60.81
C ARG A 74 -15.58 -39.15 59.38
N ILE A 75 -14.70 -39.02 58.39
CA ILE A 75 -15.06 -38.71 57.01
C ILE A 75 -14.17 -39.52 56.04
N ASP A 76 -14.77 -40.01 54.99
CA ASP A 76 -14.13 -40.66 53.86
C ASP A 76 -14.75 -40.12 52.55
N SER A 77 -14.20 -39.00 52.03
CA SER A 77 -14.81 -38.29 50.89
C SER A 77 -13.70 -37.78 49.97
N ASP A 78 -14.05 -37.68 48.68
CA ASP A 78 -13.25 -37.07 47.61
C ASP A 78 -13.68 -35.62 47.34
N ASP A 79 -14.77 -35.14 47.98
CA ASP A 79 -15.22 -33.79 47.93
C ASP A 79 -14.62 -32.95 49.08
N ILE A 80 -13.66 -32.08 48.77
CA ILE A 80 -12.98 -31.21 49.74
C ILE A 80 -14.00 -30.26 50.43
N HIS A 81 -15.06 -29.89 49.76
CA HIS A 81 -16.09 -29.04 50.35
C HIS A 81 -16.85 -29.77 51.47
N GLU A 82 -17.14 -31.06 51.30
CA GLU A 82 -17.74 -31.90 52.33
C GLU A 82 -16.81 -32.04 53.53
N VAL A 83 -15.53 -32.29 53.26
CA VAL A 83 -14.51 -32.43 54.31
C VAL A 83 -14.34 -31.15 55.11
N MET A 84 -14.29 -29.96 54.47
CA MET A 84 -14.15 -28.69 55.13
C MET A 84 -15.37 -28.28 55.95
N ARG A 85 -16.58 -28.52 55.44
CA ARG A 85 -17.83 -28.31 56.19
C ARG A 85 -17.91 -29.11 57.43
N ALA A 86 -17.60 -30.41 57.34
CA ALA A 86 -17.60 -31.30 58.47
C ALA A 86 -16.52 -30.94 59.49
N CYS A 87 -15.35 -30.51 59.06
CA CYS A 87 -14.26 -30.07 59.95
C CYS A 87 -14.57 -28.76 60.69
N LEU A 88 -15.20 -27.80 60.04
CA LEU A 88 -15.49 -26.49 60.62
C LEU A 88 -16.84 -26.39 61.33
N GLN A 89 -17.67 -27.39 61.25
CA GLN A 89 -19.02 -27.46 61.85
C GLN A 89 -18.93 -27.24 63.39
N GLY A 90 -19.65 -26.19 63.83
CA GLY A 90 -19.68 -25.84 65.26
C GLY A 90 -18.58 -24.90 65.74
N ASN A 91 -17.69 -24.42 64.83
CA ASN A 91 -16.59 -23.55 65.18
C ASN A 91 -16.78 -22.15 64.58
N ALA A 92 -17.76 -21.49 64.54
CA ALA A 92 -18.00 -20.10 64.05
C ALA A 92 -16.97 -19.63 62.98
N LEU A 93 -16.51 -20.56 62.13
CA LEU A 93 -15.56 -20.40 61.08
C LEU A 93 -16.17 -20.82 59.74
N ASP A 94 -15.82 -20.12 58.68
CA ASP A 94 -16.14 -20.40 57.28
C ASP A 94 -14.88 -20.51 56.45
N TYR A 95 -14.96 -20.99 55.25
CA TYR A 95 -13.82 -21.14 54.34
C TYR A 95 -14.14 -20.71 52.92
N GLU A 96 -13.10 -20.30 52.22
CA GLU A 96 -13.15 -19.93 50.82
C GLU A 96 -12.00 -20.65 50.09
N ILE A 97 -12.25 -21.18 48.90
CA ILE A 97 -11.22 -21.84 48.07
C ILE A 97 -10.83 -20.94 46.90
N GLN A 98 -9.57 -20.52 46.85
CA GLN A 98 -9.00 -19.74 45.77
C GLN A 98 -7.71 -20.45 45.25
N ASN A 99 -7.67 -20.81 43.98
CA ASN A 99 -6.45 -21.38 43.31
C ASN A 99 -5.67 -22.44 44.11
N ASN A 100 -6.30 -23.54 44.47
CA ASN A 100 -5.69 -24.64 45.29
C ASN A 100 -5.28 -24.23 46.71
N THR A 101 -5.84 -23.17 47.26
CA THR A 101 -5.63 -22.69 48.65
C THR A 101 -6.98 -22.51 49.32
N ILE A 102 -7.14 -23.12 50.49
CA ILE A 102 -8.31 -22.98 51.36
C ILE A 102 -7.99 -21.91 52.41
N ILE A 103 -8.76 -20.80 52.43
CA ILE A 103 -8.61 -19.70 53.38
C ILE A 103 -9.70 -19.81 54.42
N ILE A 104 -9.34 -19.95 55.69
CA ILE A 104 -10.29 -20.01 56.81
C ILE A 104 -10.51 -18.60 57.32
N LYS A 105 -11.80 -18.19 57.43
CA LYS A 105 -12.25 -16.90 57.90
C LYS A 105 -13.29 -17.03 59.03
N ALA A 106 -13.46 -16.00 59.86
CA ALA A 106 -14.52 -15.99 60.86
C ALA A 106 -15.90 -16.01 60.18
N LEU A 107 -16.84 -16.77 60.70
CA LEU A 107 -18.21 -16.72 60.27
C LEU A 107 -18.73 -15.30 60.63
N ALA A 108 -19.07 -14.48 59.63
CA ALA A 108 -19.60 -13.13 59.84
C ALA A 108 -20.89 -13.26 60.67
N ALA A 109 -20.99 -12.50 61.78
CA ALA A 109 -22.22 -12.34 62.52
C ALA A 109 -23.30 -11.88 61.53
N ALA A 110 -24.50 -12.47 61.60
CA ALA A 110 -25.59 -12.14 60.69
C ALA A 110 -25.80 -10.64 60.72
N PRO A 111 -25.74 -9.93 59.58
CA PRO A 111 -25.91 -8.50 59.50
C PRO A 111 -27.32 -8.21 60.00
N GLN A 112 -27.45 -7.23 60.90
CA GLN A 112 -28.70 -6.56 61.10
C GLN A 112 -29.15 -6.10 59.71
N VAL A 113 -30.33 -6.57 59.27
CA VAL A 113 -30.92 -6.22 57.99
C VAL A 113 -31.01 -4.72 57.90
N PRO A 114 -30.22 -4.01 57.09
CA PRO A 114 -30.41 -2.57 56.83
C PRO A 114 -31.81 -2.45 56.25
N GLN A 115 -32.57 -1.44 56.63
CA GLN A 115 -33.81 -1.11 55.94
C GLN A 115 -33.44 -0.80 54.49
N VAL A 116 -33.90 -1.69 53.54
CA VAL A 116 -33.56 -1.59 52.14
C VAL A 116 -34.65 -0.80 51.46
N VAL A 117 -34.35 0.30 50.87
CA VAL A 117 -35.27 1.12 50.08
C VAL A 117 -35.24 0.59 48.64
N LYS A 118 -36.41 0.25 48.11
CA LYS A 118 -36.58 -0.26 46.76
C LYS A 118 -36.86 0.91 45.82
N VAL A 119 -35.90 1.19 44.89
CA VAL A 119 -36.01 2.23 43.88
C VAL A 119 -36.32 1.58 42.50
N ARG A 120 -37.29 2.13 41.81
CA ARG A 120 -37.72 1.70 40.49
C ARG A 120 -37.70 2.88 39.53
N GLY A 121 -37.51 2.57 38.24
CA GLY A 121 -37.52 3.57 37.20
C GLY A 121 -37.44 2.98 35.80
N HIS A 122 -37.52 3.88 34.87
CA HIS A 122 -37.46 3.59 33.43
C HIS A 122 -36.38 4.43 32.80
N VAL A 123 -35.50 3.79 32.04
CA VAL A 123 -34.44 4.47 31.30
C VAL A 123 -34.82 4.50 29.79
N ILE A 124 -34.82 5.69 29.23
CA ILE A 124 -35.17 5.95 27.84
C ILE A 124 -34.07 6.75 27.17
N ASP A 125 -33.94 6.56 25.88
CA ASP A 125 -33.10 7.40 25.02
C ASP A 125 -33.68 8.81 24.95
N ALA A 126 -32.86 9.81 25.20
CA ALA A 126 -33.30 11.21 25.28
C ALA A 126 -33.83 11.75 23.94
N LYS A 127 -33.38 11.21 22.81
CA LYS A 127 -33.65 11.66 21.46
C LYS A 127 -34.84 10.92 20.83
N THR A 128 -34.89 9.62 20.99
CA THR A 128 -35.92 8.75 20.37
C THR A 128 -37.08 8.48 21.30
N GLY A 129 -36.90 8.63 22.63
CA GLY A 129 -37.87 8.27 23.64
C GLY A 129 -38.10 6.76 23.78
N GLN A 130 -37.30 5.93 23.13
CA GLN A 130 -37.42 4.46 23.19
C GLN A 130 -36.79 3.92 24.49
N PRO A 131 -37.35 2.83 25.07
CA PRO A 131 -36.77 2.16 26.21
C PRO A 131 -35.37 1.61 25.92
N MET A 132 -34.47 1.70 26.91
CA MET A 132 -33.09 1.28 26.81
C MET A 132 -32.80 0.03 27.64
N PRO A 133 -32.74 -1.16 27.06
CA PRO A 133 -32.38 -2.41 27.77
C PRO A 133 -30.87 -2.47 28.02
N GLY A 134 -30.48 -3.08 29.16
CA GLY A 134 -29.08 -3.34 29.49
C GLY A 134 -28.32 -2.15 30.03
N VAL A 135 -28.96 -1.03 30.35
CA VAL A 135 -28.32 0.10 31.06
C VAL A 135 -27.89 -0.34 32.45
N THR A 136 -26.63 -0.15 32.78
CA THR A 136 -26.10 -0.45 34.13
C THR A 136 -26.46 0.69 35.09
N VAL A 137 -27.15 0.36 36.18
CA VAL A 137 -27.55 1.27 37.25
C VAL A 137 -26.70 0.92 38.45
N VAL A 138 -25.88 1.84 38.96
CA VAL A 138 -24.95 1.60 40.06
C VAL A 138 -25.16 2.63 41.16
N ALA A 139 -25.24 2.16 42.37
CA ALA A 139 -25.16 2.97 43.57
C ALA A 139 -23.72 2.99 44.09
N MET A 140 -23.17 4.18 44.33
CA MET A 140 -21.82 4.39 44.86
C MET A 140 -21.83 4.99 46.27
N ASP A 141 -21.03 4.40 47.15
CA ASP A 141 -20.64 5.03 48.44
C ASP A 141 -19.20 5.56 48.28
N GLY A 142 -18.78 6.49 49.10
CA GLY A 142 -17.44 7.13 49.05
C GLY A 142 -16.21 6.18 49.00
N GLY A 143 -16.42 4.86 49.03
CA GLY A 143 -15.43 3.79 48.94
C GLY A 143 -15.54 2.86 47.74
N GLY A 144 -16.53 2.99 46.88
CA GLY A 144 -16.74 2.12 45.71
C GLY A 144 -18.19 1.76 45.38
N ALA A 145 -18.41 0.88 44.38
CA ALA A 145 -19.75 0.42 44.00
C ALA A 145 -20.33 -0.52 45.08
N VAL A 146 -21.52 -0.15 45.64
CA VAL A 146 -22.16 -0.91 46.72
C VAL A 146 -23.19 -1.93 46.18
N THR A 147 -24.01 -1.53 45.21
CA THR A 147 -25.02 -2.38 44.59
C THR A 147 -25.35 -1.89 43.17
N GLY A 148 -25.89 -2.75 42.34
CA GLY A 148 -26.26 -2.38 40.97
C GLY A 148 -27.34 -3.28 40.39
N ALA A 149 -27.97 -2.82 39.33
CA ALA A 149 -28.95 -3.52 38.52
C ALA A 149 -28.74 -3.17 37.05
N ALA A 150 -29.27 -3.99 36.13
CA ALA A 150 -29.39 -3.63 34.72
C ALA A 150 -30.86 -3.47 34.35
N THR A 151 -31.14 -2.59 33.37
CA THR A 151 -32.49 -2.45 32.80
C THR A 151 -32.91 -3.68 32.01
N ASP A 152 -34.18 -4.04 32.10
CA ASP A 152 -34.79 -5.15 31.31
C ASP A 152 -35.09 -4.71 29.86
N ALA A 153 -35.79 -5.60 29.09
CA ALA A 153 -36.13 -5.37 27.68
C ALA A 153 -37.03 -4.12 27.47
N ASP A 154 -37.80 -3.73 28.48
CA ASP A 154 -38.65 -2.54 28.45
C ASP A 154 -37.95 -1.30 29.09
N GLY A 155 -36.67 -1.35 29.36
CA GLY A 155 -35.89 -0.28 29.95
C GLY A 155 -36.15 -0.05 31.43
N LEU A 156 -36.86 -0.97 32.12
CA LEU A 156 -37.19 -0.83 33.51
C LEU A 156 -36.06 -1.36 34.41
N PHE A 157 -35.77 -0.65 35.50
CA PHE A 157 -34.85 -1.12 36.53
C PHE A 157 -35.50 -1.17 37.90
N THR A 158 -34.97 -2.07 38.71
CA THR A 158 -35.28 -2.15 40.14
C THR A 158 -34.00 -2.39 40.91
N VAL A 159 -33.65 -1.50 41.79
CA VAL A 159 -32.46 -1.63 42.63
C VAL A 159 -32.85 -1.51 44.10
N ASN A 160 -32.28 -2.33 44.95
CA ASN A 160 -32.48 -2.31 46.39
C ASN A 160 -31.28 -1.60 47.01
N LEU A 161 -31.53 -0.46 47.67
CA LEU A 161 -30.49 0.43 48.21
C LEU A 161 -30.49 0.48 49.72
N PRO A 162 -29.32 0.52 50.37
CA PRO A 162 -29.21 0.99 51.74
C PRO A 162 -29.73 2.42 51.89
N GLU A 163 -30.27 2.78 53.06
CA GLU A 163 -30.87 4.12 53.31
C GLU A 163 -29.89 5.30 53.25
N ASP A 164 -28.59 5.02 53.30
CA ASP A 164 -27.51 5.99 53.25
C ASP A 164 -27.07 6.39 51.82
N ILE A 165 -27.48 5.64 50.81
CA ILE A 165 -27.20 5.94 49.40
C ILE A 165 -28.14 7.02 48.89
N ARG A 166 -27.57 8.11 48.38
CA ARG A 166 -28.32 9.27 47.89
C ARG A 166 -28.30 9.44 46.38
N GLU A 167 -27.42 8.75 45.65
CA GLU A 167 -27.24 8.94 44.21
C GLU A 167 -27.16 7.58 43.46
N LEU A 168 -27.73 7.56 42.25
CA LEU A 168 -27.62 6.45 41.29
C LEU A 168 -26.92 6.93 40.02
N THR A 169 -25.94 6.20 39.58
CA THR A 169 -25.25 6.44 38.31
C THR A 169 -25.73 5.47 37.25
N PHE A 170 -26.15 5.99 36.11
CA PHE A 170 -26.64 5.24 34.95
C PHE A 170 -25.58 5.28 33.88
N THR A 171 -25.10 4.11 33.42
CA THR A 171 -24.08 3.98 32.40
C THR A 171 -24.52 3.01 31.28
N PHE A 172 -24.30 3.41 30.08
CA PHE A 172 -24.54 2.56 28.89
C PHE A 172 -23.50 2.84 27.83
N VAL A 173 -23.04 1.82 27.11
CA VAL A 173 -22.01 1.99 26.07
C VAL A 173 -22.55 2.90 24.95
N GLY A 174 -21.82 3.99 24.70
CA GLY A 174 -22.22 5.00 23.70
C GLY A 174 -23.13 6.10 24.20
N TYR A 175 -23.38 6.18 25.53
CA TYR A 175 -24.20 7.22 26.15
C TYR A 175 -23.45 7.90 27.29
N LYS A 176 -23.75 9.21 27.52
CA LYS A 176 -23.21 9.98 28.64
C LYS A 176 -23.70 9.39 29.93
N SER A 177 -22.80 9.12 30.87
CA SER A 177 -23.13 8.69 32.21
C SER A 177 -23.90 9.79 32.93
N VAL A 178 -25.04 9.45 33.53
CA VAL A 178 -25.89 10.39 34.27
C VAL A 178 -25.99 9.95 35.74
N THR A 179 -25.66 10.83 36.65
CA THR A 179 -25.84 10.62 38.10
C THR A 179 -27.02 11.46 38.60
N LEU A 180 -28.00 10.80 39.22
CA LEU A 180 -29.20 11.42 39.68
C LEU A 180 -29.45 11.08 41.18
N PRO A 181 -30.00 12.02 41.96
CA PRO A 181 -30.38 11.72 43.33
C PRO A 181 -31.50 10.67 43.37
N VAL A 182 -31.42 9.78 44.34
CA VAL A 182 -32.41 8.73 44.59
C VAL A 182 -33.78 9.35 44.93
N GLN A 183 -34.80 8.90 44.17
CA GLN A 183 -36.20 9.24 44.45
C GLN A 183 -36.94 7.98 44.92
N THR A 184 -37.39 7.98 46.14
CA THR A 184 -38.07 6.83 46.76
C THR A 184 -39.59 6.88 46.64
N ASP A 185 -40.16 8.08 46.40
CA ASP A 185 -41.63 8.30 46.39
C ASP A 185 -42.26 8.24 45.00
N LYS A 186 -41.44 8.16 43.94
CA LYS A 186 -41.91 8.11 42.56
C LYS A 186 -41.01 7.25 41.68
N GLU A 187 -41.54 6.68 40.61
CA GLU A 187 -40.73 6.01 39.56
C GLU A 187 -39.83 7.04 38.88
N MET A 188 -38.56 6.75 38.80
CA MET A 188 -37.56 7.59 38.15
C MET A 188 -37.63 7.42 36.64
N THR A 189 -37.76 8.50 35.88
CA THR A 189 -37.55 8.47 34.43
C THR A 189 -36.20 9.10 34.11
N VAL A 190 -35.27 8.26 33.62
CA VAL A 190 -33.91 8.66 33.29
C VAL A 190 -33.76 8.75 31.79
N ARG A 191 -33.26 9.87 31.31
CA ARG A 191 -33.00 10.11 29.88
C ARG A 191 -31.51 10.11 29.64
N LEU A 192 -31.01 9.14 28.90
CA LEU A 192 -29.62 9.12 28.52
C LEU A 192 -29.43 9.79 27.15
N GLU A 193 -28.48 10.69 27.06
CA GLU A 193 -28.04 11.29 25.81
C GLU A 193 -26.95 10.44 25.20
N GLU A 194 -27.07 10.17 23.89
CA GLU A 194 -25.98 9.55 23.14
C GLU A 194 -24.70 10.36 23.37
N GLU A 195 -23.70 9.74 23.94
CA GLU A 195 -22.33 10.25 23.89
C GLU A 195 -21.81 9.97 22.50
N VAL A 196 -21.93 10.93 21.61
CA VAL A 196 -21.11 10.94 20.40
C VAL A 196 -19.69 11.06 20.91
N ALA A 197 -19.07 9.92 21.25
CA ALA A 197 -17.64 9.85 21.47
C ALA A 197 -17.04 10.30 20.13
N GLU A 198 -16.64 11.55 20.08
CA GLU A 198 -15.83 12.09 19.02
C GLU A 198 -14.53 11.30 19.07
N MET A 199 -14.45 10.21 18.29
CA MET A 199 -13.17 9.57 18.05
C MET A 199 -12.34 10.60 17.30
N ASP A 200 -11.45 11.28 18.03
CA ASP A 200 -10.44 12.13 17.41
C ASP A 200 -9.78 11.35 16.27
N GLU A 201 -9.81 11.91 15.07
CA GLU A 201 -9.14 11.32 13.92
C GLU A 201 -7.67 11.10 14.30
N VAL A 202 -7.22 9.86 14.28
CA VAL A 202 -5.86 9.49 14.63
C VAL A 202 -4.97 9.38 13.39
N VAL A 203 -3.75 9.85 13.52
CA VAL A 203 -2.70 9.69 12.52
C VAL A 203 -1.81 8.54 12.96
N VAL A 204 -1.70 7.54 12.08
CA VAL A 204 -0.77 6.43 12.24
C VAL A 204 0.40 6.66 11.30
N ASN A 205 1.61 6.70 11.85
CA ASN A 205 2.82 6.85 11.04
C ASN A 205 3.71 5.61 11.02
N GLY A 206 3.18 4.45 11.39
CA GLY A 206 3.89 3.17 11.40
C GLY A 206 4.76 2.93 12.64
N TYR A 207 5.16 3.95 13.38
CA TYR A 207 5.92 3.84 14.64
C TYR A 207 5.06 4.24 15.86
N PHE A 208 4.10 5.14 15.65
CA PHE A 208 3.19 5.59 16.69
C PHE A 208 1.84 6.02 16.13
N THR A 209 0.84 6.06 16.99
CA THR A 209 -0.49 6.62 16.73
C THR A 209 -0.67 7.88 17.55
N LYS A 210 -1.06 8.99 16.95
CA LYS A 210 -1.32 10.29 17.61
C LYS A 210 -2.66 10.85 17.15
N SER A 211 -3.31 11.68 18.00
CA SER A 211 -4.43 12.50 17.57
C SER A 211 -4.01 13.46 16.44
N LYS A 212 -4.81 13.58 15.40
CA LYS A 212 -4.59 14.53 14.28
C LYS A 212 -4.46 15.97 14.80
N ASN A 213 -5.15 16.29 15.89
CA ASN A 213 -5.10 17.61 16.51
C ASN A 213 -3.72 17.96 17.07
N SER A 214 -2.90 16.98 17.44
CA SER A 214 -1.53 17.17 17.95
C SER A 214 -0.43 16.94 16.93
N TYR A 215 -0.76 16.75 15.64
CA TYR A 215 0.20 16.41 14.60
C TYR A 215 0.49 17.62 13.71
N THR A 216 1.77 17.93 13.45
CA THR A 216 2.19 19.12 12.68
C THR A 216 2.41 18.83 11.20
N GLY A 217 2.60 17.56 10.80
CA GLY A 217 2.85 17.15 9.44
C GLY A 217 1.61 17.15 8.54
N ALA A 218 1.83 17.26 7.24
CA ALA A 218 0.78 17.13 6.22
C ALA A 218 0.46 15.64 6.00
N VAL A 219 -0.76 15.23 6.38
CA VAL A 219 -1.21 13.84 6.30
C VAL A 219 -2.64 13.74 5.78
N LYS A 220 -2.95 12.60 5.15
CA LYS A 220 -4.32 12.21 4.79
C LYS A 220 -4.58 10.79 5.27
N THR A 221 -5.54 10.62 6.15
CA THR A 221 -6.04 9.30 6.56
C THR A 221 -7.28 8.95 5.75
N ILE A 222 -7.37 7.70 5.31
CA ILE A 222 -8.43 7.14 4.49
C ILE A 222 -8.92 5.87 5.19
N THR A 223 -10.20 5.80 5.49
CA THR A 223 -10.83 4.63 6.10
C THR A 223 -11.17 3.55 5.07
N ASN A 224 -11.38 2.33 5.54
CA ASN A 224 -11.79 1.21 4.67
C ASN A 224 -13.08 1.52 3.87
N ASP A 225 -14.06 2.15 4.50
CA ASP A 225 -15.34 2.49 3.86
C ASP A 225 -15.14 3.54 2.74
N GLN A 226 -14.28 4.53 2.96
CA GLN A 226 -13.91 5.50 1.92
C GLN A 226 -13.19 4.83 0.75
N LEU A 227 -12.26 3.90 1.01
CA LEU A 227 -11.60 3.14 -0.06
C LEU A 227 -12.60 2.37 -0.92
N LYS A 228 -13.48 1.62 -0.28
CA LYS A 228 -14.49 0.78 -0.96
C LYS A 228 -15.54 1.59 -1.70
N SER A 229 -15.87 2.79 -1.23
CA SER A 229 -16.81 3.67 -1.93
C SER A 229 -16.28 4.13 -3.30
N VAL A 230 -14.97 4.23 -3.47
CA VAL A 230 -14.31 4.64 -4.72
C VAL A 230 -14.06 3.46 -5.65
N SER A 231 -13.50 2.38 -5.12
CA SER A 231 -13.21 1.17 -5.91
C SER A 231 -13.12 -0.05 -5.01
N ASN A 232 -13.72 -1.15 -5.43
CA ASN A 232 -13.62 -2.44 -4.76
C ASN A 232 -12.51 -3.34 -5.34
N THR A 233 -11.89 -2.93 -6.45
CA THR A 233 -10.96 -3.77 -7.22
C THR A 233 -9.59 -3.16 -7.42
N ASN A 234 -9.45 -1.82 -7.30
CA ASN A 234 -8.19 -1.12 -7.55
C ASN A 234 -7.86 -0.18 -6.38
N ILE A 235 -7.07 -0.70 -5.43
CA ILE A 235 -6.64 0.05 -4.24
C ILE A 235 -5.79 1.27 -4.59
N ILE A 236 -4.93 1.17 -5.62
CA ILE A 236 -4.03 2.26 -6.03
C ILE A 236 -4.85 3.44 -6.58
N ALA A 237 -5.85 3.16 -7.42
CA ALA A 237 -6.75 4.19 -7.93
C ALA A 237 -7.57 4.84 -6.79
N ALA A 238 -8.06 4.05 -5.82
CA ALA A 238 -8.81 4.56 -4.69
C ALA A 238 -7.95 5.49 -3.80
N ILE A 239 -6.71 5.10 -3.48
CA ILE A 239 -5.78 5.94 -2.70
C ILE A 239 -5.48 7.25 -3.44
N SER A 240 -5.21 7.17 -4.75
CA SER A 240 -4.93 8.36 -5.57
C SER A 240 -6.12 9.32 -5.61
N ALA A 241 -7.32 8.82 -5.81
CA ALA A 241 -8.54 9.63 -5.87
C ALA A 241 -8.86 10.34 -4.54
N LEU A 242 -8.58 9.69 -3.40
CA LEU A 242 -8.87 10.23 -2.06
C LEU A 242 -7.75 11.12 -1.49
N THR A 243 -6.58 11.14 -2.13
CA THR A 243 -5.40 11.86 -1.62
C THR A 243 -5.02 13.03 -2.51
N PRO A 244 -5.24 14.29 -2.11
CA PRO A 244 -4.73 15.46 -2.84
C PRO A 244 -3.20 15.38 -2.98
N GLY A 245 -2.67 15.72 -4.16
CA GLY A 245 -1.24 15.70 -4.44
C GLY A 245 -0.66 14.34 -4.84
N LEU A 246 -1.44 13.27 -4.74
CA LEU A 246 -1.07 11.95 -5.24
C LEU A 246 -1.64 11.75 -6.65
N ASN A 247 -0.77 11.63 -7.64
CA ASN A 247 -1.14 11.45 -9.04
C ASN A 247 -0.87 10.03 -9.50
N LEU A 248 -1.87 9.42 -10.13
CA LEU A 248 -1.74 8.16 -10.86
C LEU A 248 -1.18 8.47 -12.26
N VAL A 249 -0.02 7.89 -12.58
CA VAL A 249 0.57 8.01 -13.92
C VAL A 249 -0.16 7.06 -14.85
N GLU A 250 -0.99 7.62 -15.71
CA GLU A 250 -1.70 6.87 -16.73
C GLU A 250 -0.81 6.65 -17.95
N ARG A 251 -0.75 5.42 -18.42
CA ARG A 251 -0.08 5.04 -19.64
C ARG A 251 -1.11 4.44 -20.60
N SER A 252 -1.50 5.19 -21.61
CA SER A 252 -2.51 4.77 -22.60
C SER A 252 -2.06 3.58 -23.45
N ASP A 253 -0.75 3.37 -23.59
CA ASP A 253 -0.15 2.25 -24.34
C ASP A 253 -0.35 0.87 -23.69
N LEU A 254 -0.69 0.86 -22.40
CA LEU A 254 -0.86 -0.37 -21.62
C LEU A 254 -2.31 -0.88 -21.60
N GLY A 255 -3.27 -0.03 -21.93
CA GLY A 255 -4.71 -0.37 -21.95
C GLY A 255 -5.19 -0.93 -20.61
N SER A 256 -5.98 -1.99 -20.65
CA SER A 256 -6.52 -2.70 -19.48
C SER A 256 -5.68 -3.88 -19.03
N ASN A 257 -4.39 -3.97 -19.41
CA ASN A 257 -3.53 -5.08 -19.06
C ASN A 257 -3.41 -5.25 -17.54
N PRO A 258 -3.93 -6.35 -16.94
CA PRO A 258 -3.95 -6.56 -15.50
C PRO A 258 -2.56 -6.81 -14.90
N ASN A 259 -1.54 -7.05 -15.75
CA ASN A 259 -0.17 -7.35 -15.33
C ASN A 259 0.69 -6.09 -15.18
N ARG A 260 0.13 -4.91 -15.52
CA ARG A 260 0.83 -3.63 -15.40
C ARG A 260 0.37 -2.89 -14.16
N VAL A 261 1.26 -2.80 -13.19
CA VAL A 261 1.02 -2.06 -11.96
C VAL A 261 1.21 -0.57 -12.23
N PRO A 262 0.22 0.29 -11.92
CA PRO A 262 0.32 1.72 -12.14
C PRO A 262 1.38 2.37 -11.24
N GLU A 263 1.97 3.48 -11.70
CA GLU A 263 2.91 4.28 -10.92
C GLU A 263 2.17 5.39 -10.15
N LEU A 264 2.60 5.63 -8.90
CA LEU A 264 2.10 6.72 -8.06
C LEU A 264 3.19 7.79 -7.89
N LEU A 265 2.81 9.06 -8.07
CA LEU A 265 3.67 10.22 -7.83
C LEU A 265 3.05 11.12 -6.77
N LEU A 266 3.77 11.39 -5.69
CA LEU A 266 3.34 12.34 -4.67
C LEU A 266 4.09 13.67 -4.80
N ARG A 267 3.33 14.75 -5.11
CA ARG A 267 3.89 16.11 -5.24
C ARG A 267 4.95 16.23 -6.36
N GLY A 268 4.76 15.47 -7.45
CA GLY A 268 5.61 15.51 -8.64
C GLY A 268 6.88 14.68 -8.58
N MET A 269 7.66 14.70 -9.65
CA MET A 269 8.94 14.00 -9.74
C MET A 269 10.02 14.75 -8.94
N SER A 270 10.80 14.02 -8.17
CA SER A 270 11.90 14.57 -7.35
C SER A 270 13.28 14.10 -7.77
N SER A 271 13.37 13.17 -8.74
CA SER A 271 14.61 12.59 -9.25
C SER A 271 14.46 12.17 -10.70
N PHE A 272 15.57 12.18 -11.46
CA PHE A 272 15.58 11.61 -12.80
C PHE A 272 15.63 10.08 -12.74
N SER A 273 14.83 9.43 -13.57
CA SER A 273 14.88 7.98 -13.75
C SER A 273 16.06 7.63 -14.68
N SER A 274 16.93 6.75 -14.24
CA SER A 274 17.98 6.16 -15.08
C SER A 274 17.64 4.68 -15.34
N GLY A 275 17.32 4.35 -16.59
CA GLY A 275 16.97 2.98 -17.00
C GLY A 275 15.52 2.60 -16.64
N THR A 276 15.31 1.34 -16.26
CA THR A 276 13.98 0.75 -15.99
C THR A 276 13.47 0.98 -14.57
N ARG A 277 14.25 1.64 -13.72
CA ARG A 277 13.92 1.81 -12.31
C ARG A 277 12.93 2.94 -12.07
N VAL A 278 11.87 2.67 -11.33
CA VAL A 278 10.90 3.68 -10.89
C VAL A 278 11.38 4.28 -9.56
N VAL A 279 11.93 5.50 -9.63
CA VAL A 279 12.63 6.14 -8.49
C VAL A 279 11.80 7.18 -7.74
N ASN A 280 10.62 7.53 -8.25
CA ASN A 280 9.79 8.61 -7.69
C ASN A 280 8.55 8.11 -6.94
N GLN A 281 8.40 6.79 -6.73
CA GLN A 281 7.28 6.21 -6.00
C GLN A 281 7.39 6.45 -4.49
N PRO A 282 6.25 6.65 -3.78
CA PRO A 282 6.24 6.67 -2.33
C PRO A 282 6.61 5.30 -1.75
N THR A 283 7.19 5.30 -0.56
CA THR A 283 7.43 4.08 0.21
C THR A 283 6.11 3.56 0.79
N ILE A 284 5.89 2.26 0.72
CA ILE A 284 4.66 1.64 1.21
C ILE A 284 4.99 0.79 2.43
N MET A 285 4.30 1.06 3.54
CA MET A 285 4.46 0.35 4.79
C MET A 285 3.16 -0.37 5.15
N LEU A 286 3.21 -1.67 5.35
CA LEU A 286 2.09 -2.49 5.77
C LEU A 286 2.37 -3.07 7.16
N ASP A 287 1.60 -2.67 8.17
CA ASP A 287 1.81 -3.05 9.58
C ASP A 287 3.29 -2.86 10.04
N GLY A 288 3.94 -1.76 9.61
CA GLY A 288 5.33 -1.43 9.95
C GLY A 288 6.42 -2.12 9.10
N VAL A 289 6.03 -2.94 8.11
CA VAL A 289 6.94 -3.60 7.16
C VAL A 289 6.84 -2.95 5.80
N GLU A 290 7.97 -2.69 5.14
CA GLU A 290 8.00 -2.16 3.78
C GLU A 290 7.62 -3.24 2.77
N ILE A 291 6.67 -2.90 1.88
CA ILE A 291 6.20 -3.76 0.80
C ILE A 291 6.37 -3.09 -0.57
N SER A 292 6.34 -3.87 -1.63
CA SER A 292 6.40 -3.38 -3.01
C SER A 292 5.08 -2.78 -3.49
N MET A 293 5.12 -2.01 -4.59
CA MET A 293 3.91 -1.51 -5.26
C MET A 293 3.03 -2.65 -5.79
N GLU A 294 3.64 -3.75 -6.23
CA GLU A 294 2.92 -4.95 -6.67
C GLU A 294 2.19 -5.62 -5.52
N GLU A 295 2.83 -5.73 -4.35
CA GLU A 295 2.17 -6.25 -3.15
C GLU A 295 1.02 -5.35 -2.70
N LEU A 296 1.15 -4.01 -2.79
CA LEU A 296 0.04 -3.08 -2.57
C LEU A 296 -1.10 -3.32 -3.56
N TYR A 297 -0.79 -3.43 -4.86
CA TYR A 297 -1.78 -3.68 -5.91
C TYR A 297 -2.53 -5.00 -5.67
N ASP A 298 -1.85 -5.97 -5.09
CA ASP A 298 -2.35 -7.31 -4.81
C ASP A 298 -3.01 -7.45 -3.42
N LEU A 299 -3.02 -6.40 -2.59
CA LEU A 299 -3.55 -6.43 -1.23
C LEU A 299 -5.09 -6.55 -1.22
N ASP A 300 -5.64 -7.34 -0.29
CA ASP A 300 -7.08 -7.42 -0.07
C ASP A 300 -7.59 -6.19 0.71
N MET A 301 -8.43 -5.37 0.07
CA MET A 301 -9.03 -4.21 0.72
C MET A 301 -9.92 -4.57 1.92
N ASN A 302 -10.44 -5.81 1.99
CA ASN A 302 -11.25 -6.26 3.12
C ASN A 302 -10.45 -6.43 4.43
N GLU A 303 -9.12 -6.62 4.32
CA GLU A 303 -8.22 -6.73 5.47
C GLU A 303 -7.80 -5.36 6.04
N ILE A 304 -7.94 -4.28 5.26
CA ILE A 304 -7.46 -2.95 5.63
C ILE A 304 -8.39 -2.29 6.63
N GLU A 305 -7.83 -1.66 7.65
CA GLU A 305 -8.52 -0.77 8.59
C GLU A 305 -8.48 0.67 8.11
N ASN A 306 -7.27 1.17 7.87
CA ASN A 306 -7.03 2.53 7.39
C ASN A 306 -5.73 2.61 6.58
N ILE A 307 -5.62 3.69 5.79
CA ILE A 307 -4.41 4.08 5.07
C ILE A 307 -4.09 5.53 5.43
N THR A 308 -2.85 5.78 5.85
CA THR A 308 -2.36 7.13 6.12
C THR A 308 -1.26 7.50 5.13
N VAL A 309 -1.47 8.57 4.36
CA VAL A 309 -0.48 9.10 3.42
C VAL A 309 0.27 10.26 4.07
N LEU A 310 1.57 10.09 4.27
CA LEU A 310 2.49 11.05 4.87
C LEU A 310 3.18 11.83 3.76
N LYS A 311 3.02 13.18 3.73
CA LYS A 311 3.34 13.99 2.54
C LYS A 311 4.54 14.92 2.71
N ASP A 312 4.90 15.30 3.92
CA ASP A 312 5.99 16.25 4.22
C ASP A 312 7.08 15.66 5.11
N ALA A 313 8.18 16.40 5.28
CA ALA A 313 9.31 15.92 6.05
C ALA A 313 8.99 15.70 7.53
N SER A 314 8.07 16.47 8.15
CA SER A 314 7.67 16.26 9.55
C SER A 314 7.00 14.91 9.73
N ALA A 315 6.20 14.50 8.75
CA ALA A 315 5.55 13.20 8.75
C ALA A 315 6.50 12.03 8.40
N THR A 316 7.50 12.26 7.55
CA THR A 316 8.26 11.21 6.89
C THR A 316 9.72 11.05 7.35
N ALA A 317 10.31 12.03 8.06
CA ALA A 317 11.74 12.01 8.43
C ALA A 317 12.16 10.77 9.27
N LEU A 318 11.23 10.14 10.01
CA LEU A 318 11.49 8.89 10.71
C LEU A 318 11.89 7.74 9.77
N TYR A 319 11.46 7.78 8.51
CA TYR A 319 11.81 6.80 7.47
C TYR A 319 13.12 7.13 6.75
N GLY A 320 13.68 8.33 6.99
CA GLY A 320 15.00 8.77 6.52
C GLY A 320 15.16 8.74 5.00
N SER A 321 16.07 7.90 4.53
CA SER A 321 16.42 7.75 3.11
C SER A 321 15.31 7.20 2.19
N ARG A 322 14.26 6.69 2.75
CA ARG A 322 13.12 6.10 2.00
C ARG A 322 11.96 7.07 1.83
N ALA A 323 12.02 8.21 2.49
CA ALA A 323 10.89 9.08 2.73
C ALA A 323 10.72 10.28 1.78
N ALA A 324 11.69 10.58 0.94
CA ALA A 324 11.66 11.78 0.10
C ALA A 324 10.44 11.86 -0.84
N ASN A 325 9.94 10.71 -1.30
CA ASN A 325 8.74 10.66 -2.15
C ASN A 325 7.43 10.50 -1.36
N GLY A 326 7.47 10.67 -0.02
CA GLY A 326 6.35 10.38 0.87
C GLY A 326 6.26 8.91 1.29
N VAL A 327 5.35 8.64 2.22
CA VAL A 327 5.12 7.29 2.76
C VAL A 327 3.62 7.00 2.80
N ILE A 328 3.22 5.83 2.35
CA ILE A 328 1.86 5.30 2.47
C ILE A 328 1.89 4.23 3.56
N VAL A 329 1.27 4.50 4.70
CA VAL A 329 1.18 3.58 5.83
C VAL A 329 -0.18 2.92 5.82
N ILE A 330 -0.20 1.59 5.83
CA ILE A 330 -1.40 0.76 5.76
C ILE A 330 -1.48 -0.06 7.02
N GLU A 331 -2.62 -0.01 7.68
CA GLU A 331 -2.92 -0.85 8.84
C GLU A 331 -4.01 -1.86 8.50
N ARG A 332 -3.78 -3.12 8.87
CA ARG A 332 -4.80 -4.15 8.80
C ARG A 332 -5.71 -4.12 10.02
N LYS A 333 -6.92 -4.64 9.85
CA LYS A 333 -7.89 -4.83 10.93
C LYS A 333 -7.31 -5.64 12.07
N LYS A 334 -7.51 -5.13 13.29
CA LYS A 334 -7.06 -5.81 14.53
C LYS A 334 -7.89 -7.06 14.78
N LEU A 335 -7.30 -8.04 15.46
CA LEU A 335 -8.01 -9.23 15.90
C LEU A 335 -8.95 -8.86 17.05
N ALA A 336 -10.21 -9.21 16.91
CA ALA A 336 -11.19 -9.07 17.98
C ALA A 336 -11.28 -10.38 18.78
N GLU A 337 -11.47 -10.25 20.08
CA GLU A 337 -11.83 -11.37 20.94
C GLU A 337 -13.29 -11.78 20.75
N GLY A 338 -13.61 -13.02 21.12
CA GLY A 338 -14.92 -13.61 21.04
C GLY A 338 -14.98 -14.92 20.25
N ASN A 339 -16.19 -15.38 20.00
CA ASN A 339 -16.44 -16.61 19.25
C ASN A 339 -15.85 -16.55 17.84
N ILE A 340 -15.61 -17.70 17.25
CA ILE A 340 -15.13 -17.84 15.88
C ILE A 340 -16.09 -17.14 14.93
N ARG A 341 -15.55 -16.25 14.10
CA ARG A 341 -16.27 -15.53 13.04
C ARG A 341 -15.69 -15.92 11.69
N VAL A 342 -16.59 -16.12 10.74
CA VAL A 342 -16.25 -16.47 9.35
C VAL A 342 -16.78 -15.37 8.46
N ASN A 343 -15.90 -14.70 7.74
CA ASN A 343 -16.25 -13.71 6.75
C ASN A 343 -15.82 -14.21 5.37
N TYR A 344 -16.80 -14.31 4.47
CA TYR A 344 -16.56 -14.61 3.07
C TYR A 344 -17.02 -13.44 2.21
N ASN A 345 -16.16 -12.96 1.33
CA ASN A 345 -16.45 -11.88 0.39
C ASN A 345 -16.25 -12.39 -1.04
N LEU A 346 -17.21 -12.08 -1.91
CA LEU A 346 -17.16 -12.31 -3.34
C LEU A 346 -17.32 -10.98 -4.07
N THR A 347 -16.37 -10.65 -4.94
CA THR A 347 -16.46 -9.49 -5.82
C THR A 347 -16.38 -9.94 -7.26
N GLY A 348 -17.36 -9.57 -8.08
CA GLY A 348 -17.37 -9.77 -9.52
C GLY A 348 -17.18 -8.43 -10.24
N ASN A 349 -16.39 -8.41 -11.31
CA ASN A 349 -16.15 -7.22 -12.13
C ASN A 349 -16.29 -7.58 -13.61
N VAL A 350 -17.06 -6.78 -14.35
CA VAL A 350 -17.24 -6.91 -15.80
C VAL A 350 -16.69 -5.64 -16.45
N GLN A 351 -15.76 -5.81 -17.41
CA GLN A 351 -15.18 -4.72 -18.18
C GLN A 351 -15.55 -4.86 -19.65
N PHE A 352 -16.03 -3.76 -20.23
CA PHE A 352 -16.38 -3.68 -21.65
C PHE A 352 -15.34 -2.82 -22.38
N PRO A 353 -14.82 -3.27 -23.55
CA PRO A 353 -13.98 -2.41 -24.37
C PRO A 353 -14.84 -1.29 -24.96
N TYR A 354 -14.37 -0.05 -24.86
CA TYR A 354 -14.97 1.11 -25.49
C TYR A 354 -14.08 1.59 -26.63
N LEU A 355 -14.40 1.17 -27.88
CA LEU A 355 -13.57 1.36 -29.08
C LEU A 355 -13.99 2.57 -29.93
N LYS A 356 -15.14 3.18 -29.64
CA LYS A 356 -15.72 4.26 -30.46
C LYS A 356 -14.91 5.56 -30.47
N ASP A 357 -14.12 5.81 -29.43
CA ASP A 357 -13.32 7.05 -29.33
C ASP A 357 -12.12 7.08 -30.27
N TYR A 358 -11.78 5.95 -30.93
CA TYR A 358 -10.68 5.92 -31.87
C TYR A 358 -11.00 6.65 -33.18
N ASP A 359 -12.27 6.79 -33.57
CA ASP A 359 -12.76 7.54 -34.73
C ASP A 359 -11.91 7.34 -35.99
N LEU A 360 -11.64 6.06 -36.32
CA LEU A 360 -10.81 5.69 -37.48
C LEU A 360 -11.61 5.77 -38.76
N LEU A 361 -10.91 6.08 -39.86
CA LEU A 361 -11.50 6.09 -41.20
C LEU A 361 -11.96 4.67 -41.59
N ASN A 362 -13.13 4.57 -42.21
CA ASN A 362 -13.56 3.33 -42.85
C ASN A 362 -12.78 3.08 -44.17
N ALA A 363 -12.95 1.93 -44.79
CA ALA A 363 -12.17 1.51 -45.95
C ALA A 363 -12.23 2.48 -47.13
N ARG A 364 -13.43 3.08 -47.38
CA ARG A 364 -13.61 4.07 -48.45
C ARG A 364 -12.92 5.39 -48.09
N GLU A 365 -13.14 5.88 -46.92
CA GLU A 365 -12.54 7.11 -46.41
C GLU A 365 -11.00 7.03 -46.38
N LYS A 366 -10.45 5.88 -45.94
CA LYS A 366 -9.01 5.65 -45.90
C LYS A 366 -8.41 5.68 -47.31
N LEU A 367 -9.02 5.00 -48.28
CA LEU A 367 -8.53 4.96 -49.65
C LEU A 367 -8.62 6.35 -50.31
N GLU A 368 -9.69 7.13 -50.05
CA GLU A 368 -9.84 8.48 -50.55
C GLU A 368 -8.79 9.41 -49.92
N TYR A 369 -8.57 9.29 -48.59
CA TYR A 369 -7.52 10.05 -47.89
C TYR A 369 -6.13 9.78 -48.47
N GLU A 370 -5.79 8.51 -48.75
CA GLU A 370 -4.52 8.11 -49.31
C GLU A 370 -4.33 8.68 -50.74
N LYS A 371 -5.39 8.69 -51.53
CA LYS A 371 -5.40 9.31 -52.86
C LYS A 371 -5.17 10.81 -52.79
N LEU A 372 -5.92 11.48 -51.91
CA LEU A 372 -5.83 12.95 -51.72
C LEU A 372 -4.48 13.40 -51.14
N SER A 373 -3.88 12.54 -50.30
CA SER A 373 -2.54 12.80 -49.72
C SER A 373 -1.38 12.55 -50.69
N GLY A 374 -1.68 12.07 -51.92
CA GLY A 374 -0.66 11.87 -52.98
C GLY A 374 0.08 10.51 -52.91
N LEU A 375 -0.36 9.58 -52.00
CA LEU A 375 0.30 8.28 -51.87
C LEU A 375 0.33 7.44 -53.13
N TYR A 376 -0.54 7.72 -54.10
CA TYR A 376 -0.59 7.07 -55.40
C TYR A 376 -0.01 7.95 -56.53
N THR A 377 0.80 8.95 -56.16
CA THR A 377 1.52 9.82 -57.10
C THR A 377 3.03 9.57 -56.94
N PRO A 378 3.76 9.27 -58.03
CA PRO A 378 5.18 8.96 -57.93
C PRO A 378 5.99 10.20 -57.50
N GLU A 379 6.95 10.00 -56.62
CA GLU A 379 7.91 11.03 -56.24
C GLU A 379 9.25 10.77 -56.91
N GLN A 380 9.83 11.82 -57.51
CA GLN A 380 11.18 11.73 -58.08
C GLN A 380 12.19 11.66 -56.92
N ASP A 381 13.07 10.68 -56.94
CA ASP A 381 14.17 10.61 -56.01
C ASP A 381 15.21 11.75 -56.21
N ARG A 382 16.04 11.97 -55.20
CA ARG A 382 17.09 13.01 -55.25
C ARG A 382 18.07 12.85 -56.45
N TRP A 383 18.19 11.66 -56.98
CA TRP A 383 19.13 11.31 -58.02
C TRP A 383 18.49 11.17 -59.42
N GLY A 384 17.19 11.34 -59.53
CA GLY A 384 16.46 11.18 -60.76
C GLY A 384 16.43 9.74 -61.26
N SER A 385 16.60 8.75 -60.40
CA SER A 385 16.68 7.33 -60.76
C SER A 385 15.32 6.67 -60.95
N VAL A 386 14.24 7.32 -60.52
CA VAL A 386 12.88 6.76 -60.58
C VAL A 386 12.31 6.98 -62.01
N ASP A 387 11.95 5.89 -62.67
CA ASP A 387 11.15 5.91 -63.89
C ASP A 387 9.68 6.26 -63.54
N MET A 388 9.32 7.53 -63.69
CA MET A 388 8.04 8.10 -63.27
C MET A 388 6.84 7.39 -63.90
N ASP A 389 6.92 6.99 -65.17
CA ASP A 389 5.81 6.34 -65.85
C ASP A 389 5.60 4.91 -65.32
N LYS A 390 6.68 4.20 -65.12
CA LYS A 390 6.66 2.86 -64.57
C LYS A 390 6.18 2.86 -63.11
N GLU A 391 6.62 3.81 -62.34
CA GLU A 391 6.19 3.97 -60.94
C GLU A 391 4.71 4.39 -60.86
N GLN A 392 4.23 5.31 -61.70
CA GLN A 392 2.81 5.65 -61.77
C GLN A 392 1.97 4.41 -62.11
N TYR A 393 2.39 3.61 -63.09
CA TYR A 393 1.69 2.38 -63.41
C TYR A 393 1.61 1.40 -62.24
N ARG A 394 2.69 1.24 -61.48
CA ARG A 394 2.71 0.40 -60.29
C ARG A 394 1.74 0.94 -59.21
N LEU A 395 1.73 2.23 -58.97
CA LEU A 395 0.85 2.87 -58.00
C LEU A 395 -0.64 2.79 -58.40
N ASP A 396 -0.93 2.94 -59.73
CA ASP A 396 -2.28 2.74 -60.25
C ASP A 396 -2.78 1.32 -60.06
N GLN A 397 -1.92 0.30 -60.24
CA GLN A 397 -2.29 -1.09 -59.97
C GLN A 397 -2.59 -1.30 -58.48
N LEU A 398 -1.78 -0.76 -57.57
CA LEU A 398 -2.01 -0.82 -56.13
C LEU A 398 -3.33 -0.13 -55.74
N TYR A 399 -3.63 1.07 -56.28
CA TYR A 399 -4.89 1.73 -56.04
C TYR A 399 -6.09 0.89 -56.52
N ASN A 400 -6.01 0.34 -57.73
CA ASN A 400 -7.07 -0.46 -58.31
C ASN A 400 -7.32 -1.77 -57.52
N GLU A 401 -6.29 -2.40 -57.02
CA GLU A 401 -6.43 -3.58 -56.15
C GLU A 401 -7.21 -3.23 -54.85
N ARG A 402 -6.88 -2.15 -54.23
CA ARG A 402 -7.56 -1.68 -52.99
C ARG A 402 -8.97 -1.21 -53.27
N TYR A 403 -9.14 -0.44 -54.36
CA TYR A 403 -10.47 0.00 -54.76
C TYR A 403 -11.40 -1.21 -55.07
N LYS A 404 -10.87 -2.26 -55.63
CA LYS A 404 -11.60 -3.51 -55.89
C LYS A 404 -12.11 -4.15 -54.58
N GLU A 405 -11.28 -4.17 -53.52
CA GLU A 405 -11.72 -4.67 -52.22
C GLU A 405 -12.78 -3.75 -51.56
N VAL A 406 -12.57 -2.43 -51.59
CA VAL A 406 -13.57 -1.45 -51.15
C VAL A 406 -14.90 -1.59 -51.91
N ALA A 407 -14.85 -1.77 -53.25
CA ALA A 407 -16.03 -2.00 -54.07
C ALA A 407 -16.74 -3.34 -53.77
N ARG A 408 -16.02 -4.32 -53.26
CA ARG A 408 -16.59 -5.60 -52.77
C ARG A 408 -17.21 -5.48 -51.37
N GLY A 409 -17.11 -4.30 -50.74
CA GLY A 409 -17.66 -4.04 -49.41
C GLY A 409 -16.73 -4.51 -48.28
N VAL A 410 -15.44 -4.68 -48.51
CA VAL A 410 -14.48 -4.98 -47.48
C VAL A 410 -14.29 -3.72 -46.62
N ASP A 411 -14.60 -3.85 -45.31
CA ASP A 411 -14.36 -2.86 -44.28
C ASP A 411 -14.07 -3.62 -42.97
N SER A 412 -12.78 -3.89 -42.78
CA SER A 412 -12.34 -4.79 -41.71
C SER A 412 -12.25 -4.06 -40.36
N ASP A 413 -13.00 -4.54 -39.35
CA ASP A 413 -12.90 -4.09 -37.99
C ASP A 413 -11.71 -4.78 -37.28
N TRP A 414 -10.55 -4.15 -37.38
CA TRP A 414 -9.32 -4.62 -36.76
C TRP A 414 -9.32 -4.45 -35.24
N LEU A 415 -9.96 -3.38 -34.72
CA LEU A 415 -9.92 -3.04 -33.30
C LEU A 415 -10.65 -4.05 -32.42
N SER A 416 -11.72 -4.66 -32.93
CA SER A 416 -12.51 -5.67 -32.19
C SER A 416 -11.79 -7.01 -32.10
N GLN A 417 -10.82 -7.30 -32.99
CA GLN A 417 -10.18 -8.60 -33.06
C GLN A 417 -9.45 -9.00 -31.77
N PRO A 418 -8.60 -8.16 -31.16
CA PRO A 418 -7.92 -8.48 -29.92
C PRO A 418 -8.79 -8.32 -28.67
N ALA A 419 -9.97 -7.67 -28.79
CA ALA A 419 -10.78 -7.24 -27.67
C ALA A 419 -11.87 -8.26 -27.28
N ARG A 420 -12.20 -8.29 -25.99
CA ARG A 420 -13.30 -9.07 -25.41
C ARG A 420 -13.95 -8.32 -24.25
N THR A 421 -15.19 -8.69 -23.91
CA THR A 421 -15.73 -8.39 -22.58
C THR A 421 -15.02 -9.28 -21.55
N ALA A 422 -14.40 -8.65 -20.56
CA ALA A 422 -13.63 -9.35 -19.54
C ALA A 422 -14.45 -9.52 -18.26
N PHE A 423 -14.39 -10.73 -17.68
CA PHE A 423 -14.99 -11.03 -16.38
C PHE A 423 -13.92 -11.43 -15.38
N SER A 424 -13.85 -10.70 -14.29
CA SER A 424 -12.92 -10.93 -13.19
C SER A 424 -13.68 -11.23 -11.90
N HIS A 425 -13.10 -12.06 -11.04
CA HIS A 425 -13.70 -12.41 -9.76
C HIS A 425 -12.65 -12.54 -8.66
N ASP A 426 -13.03 -12.20 -7.44
CA ASP A 426 -12.22 -12.22 -6.23
C ASP A 426 -12.97 -12.89 -5.09
N HIS A 427 -12.38 -13.92 -4.49
CA HIS A 427 -12.91 -14.67 -3.36
C HIS A 427 -11.98 -14.48 -2.18
N SER A 428 -12.48 -13.97 -1.06
CA SER A 428 -11.73 -13.75 0.18
C SER A 428 -12.45 -14.41 1.34
N LEU A 429 -11.77 -15.30 2.06
CA LEU A 429 -12.24 -15.98 3.25
C LEU A 429 -11.36 -15.60 4.44
N ARG A 430 -11.98 -15.17 5.54
CA ARG A 430 -11.30 -14.84 6.78
C ARG A 430 -12.01 -15.50 7.96
N ILE A 431 -11.26 -16.31 8.71
CA ILE A 431 -11.72 -17.02 9.91
C ILE A 431 -10.89 -16.51 11.08
N TYR A 432 -11.52 -15.92 12.07
CA TYR A 432 -10.82 -15.33 13.21
C TYR A 432 -11.64 -15.42 14.49
N GLY A 433 -10.95 -15.37 15.63
CA GLY A 433 -11.56 -15.42 16.94
C GLY A 433 -10.49 -15.56 18.03
N GLY A 434 -10.94 -15.88 19.24
CA GLY A 434 -10.05 -16.15 20.35
C GLY A 434 -10.51 -15.55 21.67
N ALA A 435 -9.76 -15.83 22.72
CA ALA A 435 -9.96 -15.30 24.04
C ALA A 435 -9.15 -14.03 24.27
N SER A 436 -9.27 -13.39 25.45
CA SER A 436 -8.51 -12.21 25.84
C SER A 436 -6.99 -12.41 25.76
N ASN A 437 -6.51 -13.61 26.04
CA ASN A 437 -5.08 -13.96 26.08
C ASN A 437 -4.54 -14.52 24.76
N ILE A 438 -5.39 -15.08 23.88
CA ILE A 438 -4.97 -15.65 22.60
C ILE A 438 -5.97 -15.35 21.51
N ARG A 439 -5.51 -14.81 20.40
CA ARG A 439 -6.32 -14.50 19.22
C ARG A 439 -5.65 -15.05 17.98
N TYR A 440 -6.44 -15.51 17.02
CA TYR A 440 -5.93 -16.09 15.78
C TYR A 440 -6.77 -15.68 14.59
N GLU A 441 -6.13 -15.74 13.43
CA GLU A 441 -6.74 -15.51 12.12
C GLU A 441 -6.15 -16.45 11.10
N LEU A 442 -7.02 -17.05 10.30
CA LEU A 442 -6.68 -17.74 9.06
C LEU A 442 -7.35 -16.99 7.92
N SER A 443 -6.60 -16.58 6.92
CA SER A 443 -7.13 -15.96 5.71
C SER A 443 -6.73 -16.72 4.46
N GLY A 444 -7.62 -16.72 3.46
CA GLY A 444 -7.40 -17.29 2.15
C GLY A 444 -8.01 -16.42 1.07
N ARG A 445 -7.30 -16.19 -0.04
CA ARG A 445 -7.79 -15.41 -1.17
C ARG A 445 -7.47 -16.08 -2.48
N PHE A 446 -8.42 -16.06 -3.39
CA PHE A 446 -8.25 -16.38 -4.80
C PHE A 446 -8.81 -15.23 -5.63
N ASN A 447 -7.97 -14.65 -6.49
CA ASN A 447 -8.38 -13.60 -7.41
C ASN A 447 -7.98 -13.98 -8.83
N ASN A 448 -8.89 -13.81 -9.81
CA ASN A 448 -8.63 -13.98 -11.23
C ASN A 448 -9.07 -12.70 -11.94
N THR A 449 -8.10 -11.88 -12.33
CA THR A 449 -8.32 -10.64 -13.07
C THR A 449 -7.98 -10.87 -14.54
N GLN A 450 -8.90 -10.50 -15.42
CA GLN A 450 -8.74 -10.55 -16.87
C GLN A 450 -8.82 -9.12 -17.43
N GLY A 451 -7.98 -8.81 -18.43
CA GLY A 451 -8.10 -7.58 -19.20
C GLY A 451 -9.04 -7.72 -20.38
N VAL A 452 -9.35 -6.60 -21.04
CA VAL A 452 -10.18 -6.58 -22.25
C VAL A 452 -9.44 -7.09 -23.49
N MET A 453 -8.11 -7.21 -23.48
CA MET A 453 -7.37 -7.96 -24.49
C MET A 453 -7.60 -9.46 -24.27
N LYS A 454 -7.73 -10.22 -25.36
CA LYS A 454 -7.92 -11.68 -25.27
C LYS A 454 -6.69 -12.36 -24.69
N ASP A 455 -6.91 -13.40 -23.88
CA ASP A 455 -5.91 -14.30 -23.31
C ASP A 455 -4.91 -13.70 -22.32
N ASP A 456 -5.10 -12.48 -21.86
CA ASP A 456 -4.38 -11.98 -20.71
C ASP A 456 -5.06 -12.35 -19.40
N TYR A 457 -4.27 -12.54 -18.35
CA TYR A 457 -4.78 -12.73 -17.00
C TYR A 457 -3.72 -12.45 -15.93
N ARG A 458 -4.21 -12.16 -14.73
CA ARG A 458 -3.46 -12.15 -13.46
C ARG A 458 -4.24 -12.95 -12.43
N ARG A 459 -3.67 -14.09 -12.00
CA ARG A 459 -4.23 -14.97 -10.97
C ARG A 459 -3.42 -14.85 -9.71
N ARG A 460 -4.10 -14.77 -8.57
CA ARG A 460 -3.47 -14.61 -7.26
C ARG A 460 -4.03 -15.61 -6.28
N TYR A 461 -3.14 -16.22 -5.53
CA TYR A 461 -3.44 -17.11 -4.43
C TYR A 461 -2.72 -16.56 -3.20
N ALA A 462 -3.45 -16.34 -2.12
CA ALA A 462 -2.87 -15.89 -0.86
C ALA A 462 -3.39 -16.73 0.29
N LEU A 463 -2.49 -17.09 1.21
CA LEU A 463 -2.82 -17.75 2.46
C LEU A 463 -2.12 -16.99 3.59
N GLY A 464 -2.87 -16.64 4.64
CA GLY A 464 -2.36 -15.94 5.80
C GLY A 464 -2.72 -16.65 7.10
N PHE A 465 -1.79 -16.67 8.01
CA PHE A 465 -2.01 -17.11 9.39
C PHE A 465 -1.46 -16.05 10.34
N LYS A 466 -2.26 -15.60 11.31
CA LYS A 466 -1.84 -14.69 12.38
C LYS A 466 -2.19 -15.28 13.73
N LEU A 467 -1.24 -15.23 14.64
CA LEU A 467 -1.41 -15.55 16.05
C LEU A 467 -1.00 -14.35 16.89
N GLU A 468 -1.81 -13.98 17.87
CA GLU A 468 -1.54 -12.93 18.83
C GLU A 468 -1.75 -13.49 20.23
N TYR A 469 -0.72 -13.38 21.08
CA TYR A 469 -0.72 -13.87 22.43
C TYR A 469 -0.43 -12.75 23.43
N HIS A 470 -1.36 -12.52 24.34
CA HIS A 470 -1.26 -11.53 25.40
C HIS A 470 -0.83 -12.25 26.69
N LEU A 471 0.39 -12.00 27.10
CA LEU A 471 0.98 -12.53 28.32
C LEU A 471 0.62 -11.69 29.54
N PRO A 472 0.64 -12.25 30.76
CA PRO A 472 0.65 -11.46 31.98
C PRO A 472 1.77 -10.40 31.91
N ASN A 473 1.65 -9.30 32.66
CA ASN A 473 2.60 -8.18 32.66
C ASN A 473 2.63 -7.35 31.36
N GLN A 474 1.51 -7.25 30.65
CA GLN A 474 1.33 -6.35 29.51
C GLN A 474 2.29 -6.63 28.33
N LEU A 475 2.75 -7.85 28.20
CA LEU A 475 3.58 -8.30 27.08
C LEU A 475 2.69 -8.96 26.01
N THR A 476 2.73 -8.45 24.78
CA THR A 476 2.03 -9.00 23.63
C THR A 476 3.04 -9.54 22.62
N PHE A 477 2.86 -10.77 22.21
CA PHE A 477 3.58 -11.41 21.11
C PHE A 477 2.63 -11.61 19.94
N SER A 478 3.02 -11.21 18.74
CA SER A 478 2.24 -11.44 17.52
C SER A 478 3.16 -12.05 16.45
N ASN A 479 2.70 -13.08 15.76
CA ASN A 479 3.37 -13.63 14.61
C ASN A 479 2.37 -13.76 13.45
N ARG A 480 2.80 -13.32 12.27
CA ARG A 480 2.03 -13.45 11.02
C ARG A 480 2.90 -14.09 9.95
N THR A 481 2.37 -15.13 9.32
CA THR A 481 2.97 -15.77 8.14
C THR A 481 2.02 -15.64 6.96
N ASN A 482 2.52 -15.13 5.85
CA ASN A 482 1.77 -15.03 4.61
C ASN A 482 2.50 -15.79 3.50
N TYR A 483 1.75 -16.52 2.69
CA TYR A 483 2.16 -17.06 1.40
C TYR A 483 1.36 -16.36 0.31
N ASN A 484 2.04 -15.88 -0.72
CA ASN A 484 1.42 -15.29 -1.90
C ASN A 484 2.00 -15.94 -3.16
N GLU A 485 1.17 -16.20 -4.14
CA GLU A 485 1.53 -16.66 -5.47
C GLU A 485 0.74 -15.85 -6.49
N THR A 486 1.44 -15.29 -7.47
CA THR A 486 0.83 -14.52 -8.57
C THR A 486 1.31 -15.07 -9.89
N ASP A 487 0.38 -15.61 -10.67
CA ASP A 487 0.61 -16.09 -12.03
C ASP A 487 0.05 -15.10 -13.04
N THR A 488 0.85 -14.71 -14.01
CA THR A 488 0.46 -13.78 -15.07
C THR A 488 0.70 -14.35 -16.45
N LYS A 489 -0.18 -13.99 -17.38
CA LYS A 489 -0.02 -14.21 -18.81
C LYS A 489 -0.29 -12.91 -19.54
N ASP A 490 0.65 -12.47 -20.36
CA ASP A 490 0.41 -11.36 -21.27
C ASP A 490 -0.32 -11.86 -22.53
N THR A 491 -1.11 -10.96 -23.14
CA THR A 491 -1.86 -11.28 -24.35
C THR A 491 -0.95 -11.65 -25.52
N PRO A 492 -1.23 -12.73 -26.27
CA PRO A 492 -0.50 -13.05 -27.49
C PRO A 492 -0.86 -12.11 -28.66
N TYR A 493 -1.92 -11.30 -28.51
CA TYR A 493 -2.35 -10.30 -29.49
C TYR A 493 -1.43 -9.08 -29.56
N GLY A 494 -0.40 -8.98 -28.71
CA GLY A 494 0.60 -7.93 -28.72
C GLY A 494 0.07 -6.56 -28.28
N SER A 495 0.69 -5.49 -28.78
CA SER A 495 0.24 -4.12 -28.50
C SER A 495 -1.03 -3.79 -29.27
N PHE A 496 -1.99 -3.13 -28.61
CA PHE A 496 -3.22 -2.65 -29.26
C PHE A 496 -2.95 -1.71 -30.45
N ARG A 497 -1.84 -0.97 -30.41
CA ARG A 497 -1.36 -0.14 -31.52
C ARG A 497 -1.18 -0.92 -32.82
N ASN A 498 -0.69 -2.15 -32.77
CA ASN A 498 -0.51 -2.97 -33.98
C ASN A 498 -1.83 -3.19 -34.75
N TRP A 499 -2.98 -3.03 -34.07
CA TRP A 499 -4.30 -3.19 -34.64
C TRP A 499 -4.86 -1.87 -35.15
N ILE A 500 -4.50 -0.74 -34.53
CA ILE A 500 -4.86 0.61 -35.00
C ILE A 500 -4.16 0.92 -36.32
N ASP A 501 -2.92 0.49 -36.49
CA ASP A 501 -2.08 0.78 -37.65
C ASP A 501 -2.49 -0.04 -38.91
N GLN A 502 -3.52 -0.91 -38.82
CA GLN A 502 -3.99 -1.70 -39.95
C GLN A 502 -4.98 -0.95 -40.84
N ASN A 503 -4.98 -1.31 -42.15
CA ASN A 503 -5.88 -0.67 -43.11
C ASN A 503 -7.24 -1.38 -43.17
N PRO A 504 -8.37 -0.67 -43.10
CA PRO A 504 -9.70 -1.29 -43.09
C PRO A 504 -10.08 -1.95 -44.43
N TYR A 505 -9.45 -1.62 -45.54
CA TYR A 505 -9.64 -2.28 -46.83
C TYR A 505 -8.87 -3.61 -46.98
N ASP A 506 -7.99 -3.93 -46.06
CA ASP A 506 -7.28 -5.22 -46.01
C ASP A 506 -8.12 -6.27 -45.26
N ARG A 507 -8.28 -7.45 -45.86
CA ARG A 507 -8.96 -8.58 -45.26
C ARG A 507 -8.12 -9.17 -44.13
N ILE A 508 -8.74 -9.43 -42.98
CA ILE A 508 -8.10 -10.08 -41.83
C ILE A 508 -7.75 -11.53 -42.16
N TYR A 509 -8.66 -12.23 -42.84
CA TYR A 509 -8.54 -13.63 -43.21
C TYR A 509 -8.60 -13.81 -44.73
N ASP A 510 -7.91 -14.81 -45.23
CA ASP A 510 -8.01 -15.28 -46.60
C ASP A 510 -9.32 -16.07 -46.84
N GLU A 511 -9.54 -16.54 -48.05
CA GLU A 511 -10.72 -17.31 -48.44
C GLU A 511 -10.82 -18.68 -47.75
N TYR A 512 -9.72 -19.15 -47.16
CA TYR A 512 -9.64 -20.41 -46.42
C TYR A 512 -9.77 -20.24 -44.92
N GLY A 513 -9.92 -18.99 -44.45
CA GLY A 513 -10.03 -18.66 -43.01
C GLY A 513 -8.71 -18.57 -42.27
N ASN A 514 -7.57 -18.58 -42.96
CA ASN A 514 -6.26 -18.31 -42.37
C ASN A 514 -6.01 -16.79 -42.28
N PRO A 515 -5.18 -16.32 -41.34
CA PRO A 515 -4.76 -14.94 -41.35
C PRO A 515 -4.11 -14.54 -42.66
N ASN A 516 -4.62 -13.50 -43.32
CA ASN A 516 -4.12 -13.04 -44.58
C ASN A 516 -2.66 -12.55 -44.44
N ARG A 517 -1.75 -13.12 -45.23
CA ARG A 517 -0.31 -12.75 -45.20
C ARG A 517 0.02 -11.60 -46.15
N ASN A 518 -0.89 -11.29 -47.07
CA ASN A 518 -0.69 -10.30 -48.13
C ASN A 518 -1.51 -9.02 -47.78
N LEU A 519 -1.00 -8.21 -46.89
CA LEU A 519 -1.58 -6.93 -46.58
C LEU A 519 -0.94 -5.81 -47.40
N SER A 520 -1.68 -4.72 -47.54
CA SER A 520 -1.20 -3.52 -48.23
C SER A 520 0.01 -2.89 -47.50
N TRP A 521 0.90 -2.26 -48.30
CA TRP A 521 2.10 -1.58 -47.78
C TRP A 521 3.07 -2.48 -47.04
N ASP A 522 3.13 -3.79 -47.39
CA ASP A 522 3.95 -4.81 -46.70
C ASP A 522 3.70 -4.88 -45.19
N ASN A 523 2.48 -4.48 -44.76
CA ASN A 523 2.07 -4.57 -43.39
C ASN A 523 1.98 -6.02 -42.91
N TRP A 524 2.31 -6.24 -41.68
CA TRP A 524 2.18 -7.54 -41.03
C TRP A 524 0.81 -7.67 -40.37
N ASN A 525 0.11 -8.76 -40.69
CA ASN A 525 -1.16 -9.08 -40.06
C ASN A 525 -0.94 -9.54 -38.58
N PRO A 526 -1.34 -8.74 -37.56
CA PRO A 526 -1.11 -9.11 -36.19
C PRO A 526 -1.88 -10.37 -35.75
N MET A 527 -2.90 -10.80 -36.52
CA MET A 527 -3.61 -12.04 -36.25
C MET A 527 -2.71 -13.30 -36.49
N ILE A 528 -1.66 -13.20 -37.29
CA ILE A 528 -0.67 -14.27 -37.45
C ILE A 528 -0.02 -14.54 -36.08
N ASP A 529 0.61 -13.52 -35.50
CA ASP A 529 1.27 -13.64 -34.20
C ASP A 529 0.32 -14.06 -33.06
N ALA A 530 -0.94 -13.60 -33.12
CA ALA A 530 -1.98 -13.97 -32.16
C ALA A 530 -2.38 -15.45 -32.20
N LYS A 531 -2.26 -16.10 -33.36
CA LYS A 531 -2.59 -17.53 -33.54
C LYS A 531 -1.38 -18.45 -33.40
N LEU A 532 -0.16 -17.91 -33.37
CA LEU A 532 1.06 -18.69 -33.12
C LEU A 532 1.17 -19.06 -31.62
N GLY A 533 2.08 -19.98 -31.31
CA GLY A 533 2.35 -20.44 -29.95
C GLY A 533 3.07 -19.42 -29.07
N ASN A 534 3.02 -18.12 -29.37
CA ASN A 534 3.65 -17.06 -28.60
C ASN A 534 3.05 -16.96 -27.19
N PHE A 535 3.92 -16.87 -26.17
CA PHE A 535 3.47 -16.62 -24.79
C PHE A 535 4.49 -15.81 -23.99
N THR A 536 4.00 -15.10 -22.99
CA THR A 536 4.78 -14.53 -21.89
C THR A 536 4.07 -14.90 -20.60
N LEU A 537 4.74 -15.70 -19.79
CA LEU A 537 4.25 -16.21 -18.51
C LEU A 537 5.19 -15.78 -17.41
N ASN A 538 4.64 -15.31 -16.27
CA ASN A 538 5.44 -15.08 -15.08
C ASN A 538 4.71 -15.67 -13.88
N SER A 539 5.49 -16.25 -12.96
CA SER A 539 5.00 -16.77 -11.67
C SER A 539 5.89 -16.23 -10.57
N ASN A 540 5.30 -15.48 -9.64
CA ASN A 540 5.98 -14.92 -8.47
C ASN A 540 5.41 -15.57 -7.21
N LYS A 541 6.28 -16.12 -6.36
CA LYS A 541 5.94 -16.77 -5.10
C LYS A 541 6.67 -16.07 -3.97
N SER A 542 5.97 -15.75 -2.89
CA SER A 542 6.59 -15.14 -1.71
C SER A 542 6.08 -15.74 -0.41
N ILE A 543 6.99 -15.89 0.54
CA ILE A 543 6.68 -16.21 1.93
C ILE A 543 7.22 -15.09 2.79
N THR A 544 6.35 -14.49 3.59
CA THR A 544 6.71 -13.43 4.53
C THR A 544 6.33 -13.87 5.94
N ASN A 545 7.26 -13.75 6.88
CA ASN A 545 6.99 -13.95 8.30
C ASN A 545 7.34 -12.67 9.06
N THR A 546 6.39 -12.14 9.82
CA THR A 546 6.55 -10.97 10.67
C THR A 546 6.28 -11.35 12.11
N THR A 547 7.19 -11.00 12.99
CA THR A 547 7.07 -11.19 14.44
C THR A 547 7.13 -9.83 15.13
N ASP A 548 6.11 -9.52 15.92
CA ASP A 548 6.00 -8.31 16.71
C ASP A 548 6.00 -8.64 18.20
N ILE A 549 6.75 -7.88 18.96
CA ILE A 549 6.77 -7.94 20.42
C ILE A 549 6.44 -6.53 20.92
N ARG A 550 5.46 -6.42 21.78
CA ARG A 550 5.07 -5.19 22.46
C ARG A 550 5.07 -5.42 23.96
N TRP A 551 5.80 -4.61 24.66
CA TRP A 551 5.87 -4.64 26.12
C TRP A 551 5.49 -3.25 26.68
N ASP A 552 4.31 -3.17 27.27
CA ASP A 552 3.84 -1.99 28.00
C ASP A 552 4.36 -2.11 29.45
N ILE A 553 5.55 -1.55 29.72
CA ILE A 553 6.23 -1.66 31.04
C ILE A 553 5.35 -1.01 32.11
N ASN A 554 4.79 0.13 31.79
CA ASN A 554 3.82 0.88 32.57
C ASN A 554 3.11 1.88 31.65
N ASP A 555 2.22 2.73 32.18
CA ASP A 555 1.46 3.73 31.43
C ASP A 555 2.33 4.77 30.71
N LEU A 556 3.59 4.96 31.15
CA LEU A 556 4.52 5.93 30.59
C LEU A 556 5.46 5.32 29.56
N PHE A 557 5.90 4.07 29.75
CA PHE A 557 6.97 3.45 28.97
C PHE A 557 6.48 2.20 28.23
N ARG A 558 6.77 2.17 26.93
CA ARG A 558 6.51 1.03 26.04
C ARG A 558 7.75 0.69 25.24
N ILE A 559 8.03 -0.59 25.08
CA ILE A 559 9.03 -1.10 24.13
C ILE A 559 8.30 -1.91 23.07
N THR A 560 8.67 -1.68 21.81
CA THR A 560 8.19 -2.49 20.67
C THR A 560 9.37 -2.98 19.87
N GLY A 561 9.31 -4.23 19.44
CA GLY A 561 10.27 -4.86 18.52
C GLY A 561 9.52 -5.50 17.36
N ASN A 562 10.01 -5.32 16.15
CA ASN A 562 9.51 -5.96 14.94
C ASN A 562 10.65 -6.67 14.24
N PHE A 563 10.42 -7.89 13.80
CA PHE A 563 11.32 -8.64 12.93
C PHE A 563 10.54 -9.21 11.76
N ASN A 564 11.03 -8.96 10.56
CA ASN A 564 10.43 -9.43 9.32
C ASN A 564 11.47 -10.19 8.47
N ILE A 565 11.06 -11.29 7.86
CA ILE A 565 11.79 -11.98 6.81
C ILE A 565 10.86 -12.29 5.65
N ALA A 566 11.29 -11.94 4.44
CA ALA A 566 10.58 -12.24 3.21
C ALA A 566 11.51 -12.99 2.24
N VAL A 567 11.00 -14.06 1.66
CA VAL A 567 11.69 -14.84 0.61
C VAL A 567 10.77 -14.83 -0.60
N SER A 568 11.27 -14.32 -1.72
CA SER A 568 10.51 -14.26 -2.97
C SER A 568 11.27 -14.97 -4.09
N GLU A 569 10.55 -15.71 -4.93
CA GLU A 569 11.05 -16.39 -6.12
C GLU A 569 10.16 -16.03 -7.30
N GLY A 570 10.77 -15.55 -8.38
CA GLY A 570 10.10 -15.23 -9.63
C GLY A 570 10.66 -16.09 -10.76
N ASN A 571 9.76 -16.64 -11.58
CA ASN A 571 10.08 -17.38 -12.79
C ASN A 571 9.33 -16.73 -13.95
N GLY A 572 10.05 -16.41 -15.03
CA GLY A 572 9.48 -15.86 -16.24
C GLY A 572 9.87 -16.70 -17.44
N GLU A 573 8.92 -16.94 -18.34
CA GLU A 573 9.14 -17.60 -19.62
C GLU A 573 8.49 -16.78 -20.73
N LYS A 574 9.27 -16.50 -21.79
CA LYS A 574 8.78 -15.81 -22.98
C LYS A 574 9.22 -16.57 -24.22
N TYR A 575 8.23 -17.07 -24.94
CA TYR A 575 8.45 -17.74 -26.23
C TYR A 575 7.94 -16.87 -27.38
N ILE A 576 8.75 -16.80 -28.44
CA ILE A 576 8.40 -16.15 -29.71
C ILE A 576 8.61 -17.17 -30.79
N SER A 577 7.56 -17.48 -31.54
CA SER A 577 7.51 -18.42 -32.64
C SER A 577 8.51 -18.07 -33.75
N PRO A 578 9.13 -19.06 -34.45
CA PRO A 578 9.96 -18.82 -35.65
C PRO A 578 9.20 -18.12 -36.77
N ASP A 579 7.86 -18.27 -36.82
CA ASP A 579 6.98 -17.67 -37.83
C ASP A 579 6.45 -16.30 -37.48
N SER A 580 6.88 -15.73 -36.34
CA SER A 580 6.48 -14.41 -35.87
C SER A 580 7.07 -13.28 -36.70
N LYS A 581 6.41 -12.11 -36.71
CA LYS A 581 6.91 -10.84 -37.25
C LYS A 581 8.36 -10.57 -36.88
N ALA A 582 8.76 -10.96 -35.65
CA ALA A 582 10.10 -10.72 -35.12
C ALA A 582 11.22 -11.36 -35.96
N PHE A 583 10.90 -12.39 -36.78
CA PHE A 583 11.82 -13.14 -37.62
C PHE A 583 11.46 -13.09 -39.09
N LYS A 584 10.62 -12.17 -39.54
CA LYS A 584 10.14 -12.03 -40.90
C LYS A 584 11.31 -11.90 -41.89
N ASP A 585 12.35 -11.14 -41.56
CA ASP A 585 13.52 -10.84 -42.37
C ASP A 585 14.73 -11.77 -42.09
N GLU A 586 14.63 -12.68 -41.12
CA GLU A 586 15.69 -13.60 -40.76
C GLU A 586 15.60 -14.83 -41.68
N THR A 587 16.72 -15.15 -42.38
CA THR A 587 16.82 -16.29 -43.29
C THR A 587 17.46 -17.50 -42.63
N ASP A 588 18.26 -17.30 -41.61
CA ASP A 588 18.95 -18.36 -40.88
C ASP A 588 17.99 -19.01 -39.87
N ILE A 589 17.54 -20.21 -40.19
CA ILE A 589 16.58 -20.95 -39.37
C ILE A 589 17.09 -21.21 -37.94
N THR A 590 18.41 -21.26 -37.74
CA THR A 590 19.01 -21.47 -36.41
C THR A 590 18.90 -20.24 -35.51
N LYS A 591 18.48 -19.10 -36.07
CA LYS A 591 18.25 -17.85 -35.36
C LYS A 591 16.76 -17.54 -35.19
N LYS A 592 15.88 -18.27 -35.86
CA LYS A 592 14.42 -18.11 -35.76
C LYS A 592 13.87 -18.77 -34.52
N GLY A 593 12.82 -18.16 -33.96
CA GLY A 593 12.25 -18.61 -32.72
C GLY A 593 13.14 -18.28 -31.52
N ARG A 594 12.54 -17.88 -30.41
CA ARG A 594 13.31 -17.55 -29.22
C ARG A 594 12.54 -17.91 -27.95
N LEU A 595 13.22 -18.58 -27.04
CA LEU A 595 12.73 -18.79 -25.66
C LEU A 595 13.65 -18.04 -24.69
N GLU A 596 13.06 -17.21 -23.86
CA GLU A 596 13.74 -16.54 -22.77
C GLU A 596 13.22 -17.07 -21.45
N ILE A 597 14.11 -17.55 -20.59
CA ILE A 597 13.83 -18.03 -19.25
C ILE A 597 14.54 -17.09 -18.28
N SER A 598 13.79 -16.51 -17.35
CA SER A 598 14.31 -15.65 -16.30
C SER A 598 13.96 -16.20 -14.94
N ASN A 599 14.92 -16.19 -14.02
CA ASN A 599 14.74 -16.57 -12.64
C ASN A 599 15.22 -15.46 -11.74
N SER A 600 14.44 -15.13 -10.74
CA SER A 600 14.80 -14.16 -9.71
C SER A 600 14.58 -14.77 -8.34
N ARG A 601 15.42 -14.39 -7.39
CA ARG A 601 15.27 -14.75 -6.00
C ARG A 601 15.71 -13.60 -5.13
N SER A 602 14.86 -13.21 -4.17
CA SER A 602 15.24 -12.25 -3.14
C SER A 602 15.04 -12.80 -1.75
N VAL A 603 15.91 -12.36 -0.84
CA VAL A 603 15.81 -12.61 0.60
C VAL A 603 16.00 -11.28 1.29
N ASP A 604 14.92 -10.80 1.86
CA ASP A 604 14.85 -9.55 2.62
C ASP A 604 14.62 -9.85 4.08
N TRP A 605 15.40 -9.25 4.97
CA TRP A 605 15.07 -9.24 6.38
C TRP A 605 15.28 -7.85 6.97
N ALA A 606 14.41 -7.49 7.89
CA ALA A 606 14.44 -6.24 8.60
C ALA A 606 14.08 -6.44 10.07
N GLY A 607 14.72 -5.71 10.93
CA GLY A 607 14.39 -5.67 12.36
C GLY A 607 14.46 -4.25 12.88
N ASN A 608 13.54 -3.90 13.79
CA ASN A 608 13.59 -2.64 14.51
C ASN A 608 13.21 -2.84 15.99
N ILE A 609 13.72 -1.97 16.84
CA ILE A 609 13.36 -1.85 18.24
C ILE A 609 13.15 -0.40 18.59
N ASN A 610 12.07 -0.11 19.31
CA ASN A 610 11.65 1.25 19.66
C ASN A 610 11.28 1.32 21.13
N GLY A 611 11.76 2.33 21.83
CA GLY A 611 11.31 2.73 23.16
C GLY A 611 10.46 3.99 23.07
N ALA A 612 9.26 3.97 23.60
CA ALA A 612 8.34 5.10 23.63
C ALA A 612 8.08 5.54 25.07
N PHE A 613 8.07 6.86 25.28
CA PHE A 613 7.67 7.53 26.52
C PHE A 613 6.53 8.47 26.21
N ASN A 614 5.42 8.37 26.98
CA ASN A 614 4.27 9.26 26.85
C ASN A 614 3.83 9.70 28.24
N LYS A 615 3.72 11.00 28.47
CA LYS A 615 3.25 11.58 29.72
C LYS A 615 2.26 12.71 29.45
N LEU A 616 1.04 12.52 29.92
CA LEU A 616 0.04 13.58 30.01
C LEU A 616 0.17 14.25 31.39
N THR A 617 0.30 15.56 31.40
CA THR A 617 0.38 16.36 32.66
C THR A 617 -0.99 16.89 33.05
N GLU A 618 -1.15 17.28 34.31
CA GLU A 618 -2.39 17.86 34.87
C GLU A 618 -2.89 19.08 34.07
N ASN A 619 -2.02 19.83 33.43
CA ASN A 619 -2.34 20.99 32.60
C ASN A 619 -2.68 20.63 31.14
N ASN A 620 -3.14 19.41 30.85
CA ASN A 620 -3.39 18.92 29.50
C ASN A 620 -2.20 19.11 28.53
N SER A 621 -0.97 19.04 29.03
CA SER A 621 0.23 19.06 28.20
C SER A 621 0.74 17.63 28.02
N LEU A 622 0.99 17.26 26.78
CA LEU A 622 1.48 15.93 26.41
C LEU A 622 2.95 16.01 26.00
N ILE A 623 3.78 15.16 26.60
CA ILE A 623 5.14 14.91 26.17
C ILE A 623 5.20 13.50 25.62
N SER A 624 5.57 13.34 24.36
CA SER A 624 5.80 12.04 23.71
C SER A 624 7.19 11.99 23.13
N MET A 625 7.93 10.93 23.44
CA MET A 625 9.27 10.69 22.89
C MET A 625 9.38 9.26 22.39
N ILE A 626 10.06 9.06 21.27
CA ILE A 626 10.38 7.75 20.73
C ILE A 626 11.86 7.75 20.34
N ILE A 627 12.57 6.69 20.74
CA ILE A 627 13.93 6.42 20.32
C ILE A 627 13.95 5.01 19.76
N GLY A 628 14.58 4.83 18.61
CA GLY A 628 14.62 3.52 17.97
C GLY A 628 15.88 3.27 17.15
N ALA A 629 16.09 1.99 16.87
CA ALA A 629 17.12 1.51 15.98
C ALA A 629 16.52 0.48 15.00
N GLU A 630 17.03 0.49 13.77
CA GLU A 630 16.63 -0.48 12.76
C GLU A 630 17.84 -1.01 11.98
N ILE A 631 17.70 -2.22 11.47
CA ILE A 631 18.63 -2.84 10.54
C ILE A 631 17.85 -3.56 9.45
N ARG A 632 18.34 -3.45 8.21
CA ARG A 632 17.77 -4.12 7.06
C ARG A 632 18.87 -4.69 6.18
N LYS A 633 18.60 -5.85 5.60
CA LYS A 633 19.47 -6.47 4.59
C LYS A 633 18.63 -7.07 3.48
N ASN A 634 18.98 -6.70 2.25
CA ASN A 634 18.42 -7.27 1.03
C ASN A 634 19.52 -8.03 0.28
N ARG A 635 19.18 -9.20 -0.23
CA ARG A 635 19.99 -9.95 -1.20
C ARG A 635 19.08 -10.41 -2.32
N SER A 636 19.41 -10.00 -3.55
CA SER A 636 18.71 -10.47 -4.75
C SER A 636 19.67 -11.12 -5.73
N GLU A 637 19.18 -12.13 -6.44
CA GLU A 637 19.89 -12.87 -7.48
C GLU A 637 18.96 -13.00 -8.67
N ASN A 638 19.45 -12.61 -9.84
CA ASN A 638 18.70 -12.69 -11.10
C ASN A 638 19.54 -13.45 -12.12
N SER A 639 18.90 -14.28 -12.94
CA SER A 639 19.52 -14.96 -14.07
C SER A 639 18.58 -15.01 -15.25
N SER A 640 19.11 -14.87 -16.45
CA SER A 640 18.36 -14.97 -17.71
C SER A 640 19.14 -15.80 -18.71
N LEU A 641 18.41 -16.69 -19.37
CA LEU A 641 18.89 -17.55 -20.45
C LEU A 641 17.99 -17.31 -21.67
N LYS A 642 18.61 -17.08 -22.82
CA LYS A 642 17.91 -16.98 -24.11
C LYS A 642 18.36 -18.13 -25.01
N ALA A 643 17.39 -18.86 -25.52
CA ALA A 643 17.63 -19.95 -26.53
C ALA A 643 16.99 -19.54 -27.84
N ALA A 644 17.58 -19.97 -28.94
CA ALA A 644 17.16 -19.69 -30.33
C ALA A 644 17.20 -20.92 -31.22
N GLY A 645 16.62 -20.83 -32.41
CA GLY A 645 16.58 -21.90 -33.38
C GLY A 645 15.56 -22.96 -33.07
N PHE A 646 14.30 -22.57 -33.02
CA PHE A 646 13.14 -23.45 -32.89
C PHE A 646 12.54 -23.71 -34.29
N TYR A 647 12.13 -24.93 -34.56
CA TYR A 647 11.59 -25.33 -35.88
C TYR A 647 10.06 -25.18 -35.94
N ASP A 648 9.39 -25.40 -34.82
CA ASP A 648 7.93 -25.45 -34.73
C ASP A 648 7.43 -25.00 -33.34
N ASP A 649 6.23 -24.44 -33.29
CA ASP A 649 5.59 -24.00 -32.06
C ASP A 649 5.27 -25.12 -31.06
N ALA A 650 5.07 -26.35 -31.58
CA ALA A 650 4.85 -27.51 -30.70
C ALA A 650 6.13 -27.96 -29.98
N LEU A 651 7.31 -27.49 -30.46
CA LEU A 651 8.64 -27.81 -29.91
C LEU A 651 9.23 -26.60 -29.14
N ASN A 652 8.45 -25.94 -28.34
CA ASN A 652 8.81 -24.69 -27.60
C ASN A 652 9.56 -24.93 -26.30
N PHE A 653 10.00 -26.15 -26.00
CA PHE A 653 10.80 -26.46 -24.83
C PHE A 653 12.29 -26.25 -25.08
N ILE A 654 13.05 -25.82 -24.06
CA ILE A 654 14.46 -25.43 -24.20
C ILE A 654 15.35 -26.50 -24.80
N GLY A 655 15.04 -27.79 -24.59
CA GLY A 655 15.77 -28.92 -25.18
C GLY A 655 15.65 -29.05 -26.72
N HIS A 656 14.72 -28.31 -27.35
CA HIS A 656 14.53 -28.30 -28.80
C HIS A 656 15.22 -27.11 -29.51
N ALA A 657 15.82 -26.20 -28.71
CA ALA A 657 16.58 -25.09 -29.29
C ALA A 657 17.87 -25.61 -29.93
N THR A 658 18.25 -25.07 -31.09
CA THR A 658 19.52 -25.40 -31.75
C THR A 658 20.72 -24.72 -31.12
N GLY A 659 20.50 -23.66 -30.32
CA GLY A 659 21.55 -22.94 -29.63
C GLY A 659 21.02 -21.72 -28.87
N TYR A 660 21.90 -20.78 -28.64
CA TYR A 660 21.59 -19.48 -28.06
C TYR A 660 22.18 -18.37 -28.94
N PRO A 661 21.57 -17.14 -28.89
CA PRO A 661 22.09 -16.03 -29.67
C PRO A 661 23.53 -15.69 -29.26
N THR A 662 24.40 -15.53 -30.23
CA THR A 662 25.83 -15.29 -29.98
C THR A 662 26.19 -13.83 -29.81
N ASP A 663 25.25 -12.91 -30.05
CA ASP A 663 25.47 -11.49 -29.82
C ASP A 663 25.61 -11.17 -28.32
N SER A 664 26.37 -10.14 -27.98
CA SER A 664 26.70 -9.78 -26.63
C SER A 664 25.48 -9.39 -25.77
N LYS A 665 24.34 -9.01 -26.42
CA LYS A 665 23.11 -8.60 -25.75
C LYS A 665 22.21 -9.79 -25.33
N ASN A 666 22.37 -10.92 -25.98
CA ASN A 666 21.48 -12.07 -25.84
C ASN A 666 22.14 -13.31 -25.20
N LYS A 667 23.42 -13.23 -24.83
CA LYS A 667 24.08 -14.31 -24.09
C LYS A 667 23.45 -14.49 -22.68
N PRO A 668 23.60 -15.66 -22.06
CA PRO A 668 23.20 -15.88 -20.68
C PRO A 668 23.76 -14.82 -19.77
N SER A 669 22.95 -14.27 -18.89
CA SER A 669 23.29 -13.17 -18.00
C SER A 669 22.75 -13.39 -16.60
N GLY A 670 23.33 -12.69 -15.62
CA GLY A 670 22.85 -12.69 -14.25
C GLY A 670 23.58 -11.66 -13.40
N ASN A 671 22.97 -11.28 -12.31
CA ASN A 671 23.58 -10.41 -11.30
C ASN A 671 23.19 -10.84 -9.89
N GLN A 672 24.01 -10.44 -8.94
CA GLN A 672 23.73 -10.55 -7.51
C GLN A 672 23.87 -9.18 -6.89
N ASP A 673 22.85 -8.77 -6.17
CA ASP A 673 22.82 -7.51 -5.45
C ASP A 673 22.75 -7.76 -3.94
N LEU A 674 23.50 -6.98 -3.18
CA LEU A 674 23.53 -7.02 -1.73
C LEU A 674 23.51 -5.61 -1.21
N SER A 675 22.56 -5.30 -0.32
CA SER A 675 22.53 -4.03 0.39
C SER A 675 22.22 -4.22 1.86
N THR A 676 22.83 -3.42 2.69
CA THR A 676 22.59 -3.37 4.14
C THR A 676 22.38 -1.92 4.54
N GLU A 677 21.37 -1.69 5.36
CA GLU A 677 21.03 -0.38 5.90
C GLU A 677 20.89 -0.47 7.42
N VAL A 678 21.34 0.56 8.13
CA VAL A 678 21.17 0.73 9.57
C VAL A 678 20.62 2.12 9.84
N GLY A 679 19.79 2.25 10.87
CA GLY A 679 19.19 3.53 11.22
C GLY A 679 19.04 3.70 12.72
N PHE A 680 19.34 4.90 13.23
CA PHE A 680 19.02 5.33 14.59
C PHE A 680 18.15 6.57 14.49
N PHE A 681 17.06 6.62 15.23
CA PHE A 681 16.13 7.73 15.16
C PHE A 681 15.55 8.11 16.51
N ALA A 682 15.20 9.37 16.62
CA ALA A 682 14.50 9.94 17.76
C ALA A 682 13.40 10.87 17.26
N ASN A 683 12.24 10.84 17.92
CA ASN A 683 11.16 11.80 17.74
C ASN A 683 10.74 12.34 19.10
N ALA A 684 10.56 13.63 19.20
CA ALA A 684 10.02 14.31 20.36
C ALA A 684 8.82 15.16 19.94
N ASN A 685 7.72 15.03 20.65
CA ASN A 685 6.53 15.83 20.45
C ASN A 685 6.12 16.44 21.78
N TYR A 686 5.83 17.73 21.77
CA TYR A 686 5.35 18.47 22.90
C TYR A 686 4.06 19.21 22.55
N MET A 687 3.04 19.01 23.34
CA MET A 687 1.77 19.73 23.27
C MET A 687 1.55 20.50 24.56
N TYR A 688 1.29 21.78 24.46
CA TYR A 688 0.98 22.62 25.60
C TYR A 688 -0.50 23.02 25.62
N ASN A 689 -1.24 22.59 26.64
CA ASN A 689 -2.64 22.94 26.90
C ASN A 689 -3.56 22.82 25.67
N ASN A 690 -3.30 21.82 24.82
CA ASN A 690 -4.02 21.59 23.55
C ASN A 690 -4.04 22.82 22.60
N ARG A 691 -3.12 23.78 22.76
CA ARG A 691 -3.00 25.01 21.97
C ARG A 691 -1.80 25.03 21.05
N TYR A 692 -0.62 24.78 21.60
CA TYR A 692 0.65 24.87 20.89
C TYR A 692 1.28 23.50 20.78
N TYR A 693 1.83 23.18 19.61
CA TYR A 693 2.50 21.91 19.34
C TYR A 693 3.87 22.16 18.76
N ALA A 694 4.80 21.31 19.12
CA ALA A 694 6.13 21.24 18.52
C ALA A 694 6.49 19.78 18.29
N ASP A 695 6.92 19.45 17.08
CA ASP A 695 7.47 18.16 16.70
C ASP A 695 8.92 18.31 16.27
N PHE A 696 9.77 17.40 16.70
CA PHE A 696 11.16 17.32 16.23
C PHE A 696 11.53 15.86 15.97
N VAL A 697 12.10 15.61 14.80
CA VAL A 697 12.59 14.29 14.38
C VAL A 697 14.05 14.42 14.03
N TYR A 698 14.86 13.46 14.48
CA TYR A 698 16.24 13.29 14.06
C TYR A 698 16.50 11.83 13.71
N ARG A 699 17.21 11.59 12.60
CA ARG A 699 17.59 10.27 12.15
C ARG A 699 19.00 10.25 11.58
N LEU A 700 19.78 9.26 11.98
CA LEU A 700 21.06 8.89 11.41
C LEU A 700 20.87 7.58 10.63
N SER A 701 21.10 7.58 9.32
CA SER A 701 21.03 6.38 8.48
C SER A 701 22.37 6.07 7.84
N GLY A 702 22.76 4.79 7.86
CA GLY A 702 23.92 4.29 7.13
C GLY A 702 23.48 3.28 6.06
N SER A 703 24.11 3.31 4.88
CA SER A 703 23.85 2.34 3.82
C SER A 703 25.13 1.92 3.11
N SER A 704 25.21 0.63 2.78
CA SER A 704 26.33 0.04 2.05
C SER A 704 26.40 0.46 0.57
N LYS A 705 25.39 1.15 0.06
CA LYS A 705 25.32 1.60 -1.34
C LYS A 705 26.22 2.82 -1.59
N PHE A 706 26.50 3.62 -0.57
CA PHE A 706 27.24 4.90 -0.69
C PHE A 706 28.74 4.72 -0.63
N GLY A 707 29.43 5.75 -1.09
CA GLY A 707 30.89 5.85 -1.03
C GLY A 707 31.42 5.74 0.39
N SER A 708 32.65 5.27 0.52
CA SER A 708 33.28 5.00 1.81
C SER A 708 33.28 6.22 2.75
N ASN A 709 33.39 7.44 2.18
CA ASN A 709 33.43 8.71 2.91
C ASN A 709 32.04 9.23 3.29
N GLN A 710 30.95 8.70 2.68
CA GLN A 710 29.60 9.28 2.76
C GLN A 710 28.52 8.24 3.14
N ARG A 711 28.90 7.15 3.83
CA ARG A 711 28.00 6.05 4.19
C ARG A 711 26.86 6.47 5.12
N TYR A 712 27.06 7.51 5.94
CA TYR A 712 26.08 7.97 6.90
C TYR A 712 25.46 9.29 6.49
N GLY A 713 24.14 9.35 6.50
CA GLY A 713 23.33 10.55 6.27
C GLY A 713 22.56 10.94 7.53
N GLN A 714 22.54 12.24 7.81
CA GLN A 714 21.76 12.82 8.91
C GLN A 714 20.50 13.48 8.33
N PHE A 715 19.35 13.17 8.91
CA PHE A 715 18.07 13.69 8.48
C PHE A 715 17.34 14.26 9.70
N TRP A 716 16.60 15.35 9.50
CA TRP A 716 15.89 15.99 10.58
C TRP A 716 14.65 16.72 10.07
N SER A 717 13.69 16.92 10.94
CA SER A 717 12.56 17.81 10.67
C SER A 717 12.08 18.46 11.95
N GLY A 718 11.52 19.66 11.81
CA GLY A 718 10.84 20.39 12.87
C GLY A 718 9.50 20.89 12.38
N GLY A 719 8.49 20.81 13.23
CA GLY A 719 7.13 21.27 12.96
C GLY A 719 6.57 22.04 14.14
N LEU A 720 5.78 23.08 13.86
CA LEU A 720 5.04 23.87 14.83
C LEU A 720 3.55 23.89 14.44
N GLY A 721 2.69 23.86 15.40
CA GLY A 721 1.25 23.98 15.20
C GLY A 721 0.58 24.81 16.29
N TRP A 722 -0.50 25.49 15.90
CA TRP A 722 -1.30 26.33 16.77
C TRP A 722 -2.79 26.08 16.55
N ASN A 723 -3.45 25.60 17.60
CA ASN A 723 -4.90 25.45 17.64
C ASN A 723 -5.57 26.76 18.05
N LEU A 724 -5.81 27.62 17.09
CA LEU A 724 -6.39 28.96 17.28
C LEU A 724 -7.79 28.90 17.92
N HIS A 725 -8.60 27.88 17.62
CA HIS A 725 -9.95 27.74 18.17
C HIS A 725 -9.99 27.55 19.69
N ASN A 726 -8.85 27.15 20.30
CA ASN A 726 -8.74 27.03 21.78
C ASN A 726 -8.28 28.33 22.47
N GLU A 727 -8.05 29.40 21.71
CA GLU A 727 -7.68 30.69 22.27
C GLU A 727 -8.87 31.48 22.75
N ASN A 728 -8.68 32.20 23.88
CA ASN A 728 -9.76 32.97 24.51
C ASN A 728 -10.30 34.11 23.66
N PHE A 729 -9.46 34.63 22.70
CA PHE A 729 -9.85 35.76 21.83
C PHE A 729 -10.64 35.27 20.58
N LEU A 730 -10.67 33.94 20.28
CA LEU A 730 -11.32 33.38 19.10
C LEU A 730 -12.44 32.38 19.44
N LYS A 731 -13.17 32.63 20.52
CA LYS A 731 -14.34 31.81 20.91
C LYS A 731 -15.52 32.12 19.98
N PHE A 732 -15.66 31.36 18.92
CA PHE A 732 -16.82 31.41 18.05
C PHE A 732 -17.53 30.05 18.09
N GLU A 733 -18.77 30.02 18.54
CA GLU A 733 -19.53 28.79 18.86
C GLU A 733 -19.62 27.78 17.68
N LYS A 734 -19.59 28.31 16.45
CA LYS A 734 -19.64 27.48 15.24
C LYS A 734 -18.25 27.08 14.67
N LEU A 735 -17.16 27.44 15.35
CA LEU A 735 -15.80 27.11 14.96
C LEU A 735 -15.32 25.92 15.80
N ASN A 736 -15.35 24.72 15.22
CA ASN A 736 -14.96 23.50 15.91
C ASN A 736 -13.46 23.25 15.86
N LEU A 737 -12.81 23.61 14.74
CA LEU A 737 -11.36 23.50 14.57
C LEU A 737 -10.86 24.64 13.69
N LEU A 738 -9.82 25.33 14.14
CA LEU A 738 -8.94 26.16 13.34
C LEU A 738 -7.53 25.94 13.82
N LYS A 739 -6.77 25.19 13.03
CA LYS A 739 -5.39 24.83 13.30
C LYS A 739 -4.49 25.34 12.19
N ILE A 740 -3.46 26.08 12.52
CA ILE A 740 -2.38 26.45 11.60
C ILE A 740 -1.15 25.61 11.93
N ARG A 741 -0.50 25.08 10.93
CA ARG A 741 0.70 24.26 11.08
C ARG A 741 1.76 24.64 10.06
N GLY A 742 3.01 24.51 10.46
CA GLY A 742 4.16 24.72 9.59
C GLY A 742 5.24 23.70 9.90
N SER A 743 5.89 23.19 8.85
CA SER A 743 6.98 22.24 8.99
C SER A 743 8.13 22.56 8.04
N VAL A 744 9.34 22.22 8.46
CA VAL A 744 10.55 22.27 7.68
C VAL A 744 11.36 21.02 7.96
N GLY A 745 11.98 20.46 6.94
CA GLY A 745 12.80 19.28 7.17
C GLY A 745 13.69 18.94 6.01
N TYR A 746 14.58 18.03 6.31
CA TYR A 746 15.62 17.52 5.44
C TYR A 746 15.56 15.99 5.45
N THR A 747 15.23 15.41 4.29
CA THR A 747 15.18 13.96 4.08
C THR A 747 16.18 13.53 3.00
N GLY A 748 16.45 12.25 2.89
CA GLY A 748 17.35 11.69 1.91
C GLY A 748 16.68 10.68 0.98
N LYS A 749 17.37 10.38 -0.12
CA LYS A 749 16.95 9.40 -1.11
C LYS A 749 18.13 8.62 -1.67
N VAL A 750 17.89 7.35 -1.99
CA VAL A 750 18.83 6.48 -2.72
C VAL A 750 18.27 6.22 -4.11
N ASN A 751 18.96 6.70 -5.13
CA ASN A 751 18.51 6.58 -6.53
C ASN A 751 19.50 5.84 -7.42
N PHE A 752 20.19 4.84 -6.90
CA PHE A 752 21.13 4.04 -7.68
C PHE A 752 21.25 2.62 -7.14
N GLU A 753 21.73 1.72 -7.99
CA GLU A 753 21.90 0.30 -7.68
C GLU A 753 23.07 0.06 -6.72
N PRO A 754 23.11 -1.08 -6.01
CA PRO A 754 24.28 -1.48 -5.24
C PRO A 754 25.57 -1.46 -6.08
N PHE A 755 26.69 -1.32 -5.41
CA PHE A 755 28.05 -1.35 -5.99
C PHE A 755 28.44 -0.20 -6.93
N GLN A 756 27.58 0.80 -7.16
CA GLN A 756 27.90 1.98 -7.99
C GLN A 756 28.99 2.91 -7.38
N SER A 757 29.22 2.78 -6.08
CA SER A 757 30.29 3.52 -5.38
C SER A 757 31.65 2.84 -5.43
N ILE A 758 31.74 1.61 -5.95
CA ILE A 758 33.00 0.86 -6.06
C ILE A 758 33.37 0.57 -7.49
N THR A 759 34.66 0.48 -7.77
CA THR A 759 35.16 0.10 -9.09
C THR A 759 34.88 -1.37 -9.36
N MET A 760 34.16 -1.64 -10.47
CA MET A 760 33.87 -3.00 -10.93
C MET A 760 34.51 -3.28 -12.27
N TYR A 761 34.93 -4.53 -12.45
CA TYR A 761 35.46 -5.04 -13.69
C TYR A 761 34.55 -6.11 -14.28
N LYS A 762 34.46 -6.16 -15.61
CA LYS A 762 33.75 -7.16 -16.38
C LYS A 762 34.75 -7.97 -17.20
N TYR A 763 34.64 -9.29 -17.14
CA TYR A 763 35.36 -10.13 -18.07
C TYR A 763 34.76 -10.00 -19.48
N GLU A 764 35.62 -9.80 -20.49
CA GLU A 764 35.22 -9.68 -21.88
C GLU A 764 35.81 -10.82 -22.70
N ASN A 765 34.97 -11.81 -23.03
CA ASN A 765 35.38 -13.06 -23.70
C ASN A 765 35.92 -12.85 -25.13
N THR A 766 35.69 -11.66 -25.71
CA THR A 766 36.21 -11.30 -27.03
C THR A 766 37.61 -10.66 -27.01
N LEU A 767 38.09 -10.36 -25.79
CA LEU A 767 39.40 -9.76 -25.56
C LEU A 767 40.31 -10.81 -24.87
N GLU A 768 41.09 -11.49 -25.67
CA GLU A 768 42.12 -12.41 -25.19
C GLU A 768 43.42 -11.65 -24.92
N TYR A 769 44.00 -11.81 -23.72
CA TYR A 769 45.32 -11.39 -23.38
C TYR A 769 46.27 -12.61 -23.30
N LEU A 770 47.57 -12.39 -23.39
CA LEU A 770 48.62 -13.44 -23.51
C LEU A 770 48.44 -14.63 -22.53
N HIS A 771 47.75 -14.49 -21.45
CA HIS A 771 47.58 -15.50 -20.37
C HIS A 771 46.13 -15.71 -19.94
N GLY A 772 45.13 -15.24 -20.68
CA GLY A 772 43.74 -15.44 -20.31
C GLY A 772 42.75 -14.40 -20.83
N ILE A 773 41.53 -14.48 -20.32
CA ILE A 773 40.44 -13.57 -20.72
C ILE A 773 40.69 -12.19 -20.13
N GLY A 774 40.59 -11.15 -20.96
CA GLY A 774 40.72 -9.76 -20.55
C GLY A 774 39.61 -9.27 -19.63
N ALA A 775 39.94 -8.41 -18.66
CA ALA A 775 38.97 -7.72 -17.84
C ALA A 775 39.01 -6.22 -18.14
N ILE A 776 37.84 -5.63 -18.40
CA ILE A 776 37.70 -4.19 -18.61
C ILE A 776 36.94 -3.55 -17.47
N PRO A 777 37.24 -2.28 -17.10
CA PRO A 777 36.45 -1.58 -16.09
C PRO A 777 35.01 -1.38 -16.59
N GLN A 778 34.05 -1.78 -15.78
CA GLN A 778 32.62 -1.60 -16.04
C GLN A 778 32.12 -0.28 -15.43
N THR A 779 32.55 0.00 -14.22
CA THR A 779 32.26 1.27 -13.52
C THR A 779 33.49 1.72 -12.75
N ILE A 780 33.69 3.04 -12.67
CA ILE A 780 34.68 3.63 -11.74
C ILE A 780 33.93 4.03 -10.48
N GLY A 781 34.40 3.55 -9.35
CA GLY A 781 33.86 3.87 -8.04
C GLY A 781 34.00 5.36 -7.70
N ASN A 782 33.08 5.83 -6.84
CA ASN A 782 33.08 7.17 -6.29
C ASN A 782 32.93 7.10 -4.78
N ASP A 783 34.03 7.27 -4.06
CA ASP A 783 34.08 7.24 -2.59
C ASP A 783 33.28 8.38 -1.94
N ASP A 784 33.03 9.47 -2.66
CA ASP A 784 32.26 10.62 -2.20
C ASP A 784 30.79 10.59 -2.66
N LEU A 785 30.33 9.48 -3.27
CA LEU A 785 28.94 9.31 -3.66
C LEU A 785 28.04 9.35 -2.43
N LYS A 786 27.17 10.36 -2.37
CA LYS A 786 26.32 10.65 -1.21
C LYS A 786 24.82 10.62 -1.53
N TRP A 787 24.02 10.74 -0.50
CA TRP A 787 22.57 10.82 -0.53
C TRP A 787 22.09 11.98 -1.40
N GLU A 788 21.04 11.76 -2.21
CA GLU A 788 20.22 12.85 -2.72
C GLU A 788 19.51 13.51 -1.56
N ARG A 789 19.49 14.84 -1.48
CA ARG A 789 19.00 15.61 -0.35
C ARG A 789 17.77 16.40 -0.71
N GLU A 790 16.64 16.16 -0.02
CA GLU A 790 15.42 16.91 -0.21
C GLU A 790 15.12 17.82 0.98
N PHE A 791 15.07 19.12 0.73
CA PHE A 791 14.53 20.13 1.65
C PHE A 791 13.04 20.33 1.36
N SER A 792 12.23 20.21 2.39
CA SER A 792 10.77 20.34 2.30
C SER A 792 10.29 21.42 3.28
N TYR A 793 9.45 22.32 2.76
CA TYR A 793 8.72 23.32 3.53
C TYR A 793 7.24 23.10 3.31
N ASN A 794 6.44 23.10 4.38
CA ASN A 794 4.99 22.97 4.30
C ASN A 794 4.32 23.95 5.26
N ILE A 795 3.29 24.65 4.81
CA ILE A 795 2.40 25.46 5.63
C ILE A 795 0.98 25.00 5.35
N GLY A 796 0.22 24.69 6.40
CA GLY A 796 -1.14 24.18 6.27
C GLY A 796 -2.10 24.77 7.27
N ALA A 797 -3.39 24.65 6.92
CA ALA A 797 -4.50 25.02 7.78
C ALA A 797 -5.57 23.92 7.75
N ASP A 798 -6.02 23.50 8.92
CA ASP A 798 -7.15 22.59 9.10
C ASP A 798 -8.31 23.38 9.73
N ILE A 799 -9.47 23.35 9.09
CA ILE A 799 -10.65 24.16 9.44
C ILE A 799 -11.85 23.24 9.55
N SER A 800 -12.63 23.36 10.64
CA SER A 800 -13.91 22.67 10.79
C SER A 800 -14.94 23.64 11.37
N LEU A 801 -16.10 23.72 10.73
CA LEU A 801 -17.16 24.69 11.04
C LEU A 801 -18.52 24.01 11.16
N PHE A 802 -19.45 24.68 11.89
CA PHE A 802 -20.87 24.32 11.97
C PHE A 802 -21.09 22.90 12.50
N ASP A 803 -20.53 22.59 13.65
CA ASP A 803 -20.59 21.26 14.27
C ASP A 803 -20.01 20.18 13.33
N ARG A 804 -18.82 20.50 12.76
CA ARG A 804 -18.07 19.67 11.80
C ARG A 804 -18.81 19.35 10.50
N ARG A 805 -19.86 20.11 10.19
CA ARG A 805 -20.56 19.95 8.91
C ARG A 805 -19.75 20.41 7.72
N LEU A 806 -18.82 21.33 7.89
CA LEU A 806 -17.90 21.78 6.85
C LEU A 806 -16.47 21.60 7.33
N ASN A 807 -15.70 20.78 6.60
CA ASN A 807 -14.29 20.52 6.88
C ASN A 807 -13.46 20.97 5.68
N ALA A 808 -12.34 21.62 5.95
CA ALA A 808 -11.39 22.02 4.93
C ALA A 808 -9.95 21.82 5.41
N THR A 809 -9.10 21.33 4.52
CA THR A 809 -7.65 21.24 4.72
C THR A 809 -6.97 21.92 3.55
N LEU A 810 -6.04 22.81 3.83
CA LEU A 810 -5.27 23.59 2.86
C LEU A 810 -3.79 23.39 3.14
N ASP A 811 -3.00 23.09 2.13
CA ASP A 811 -1.55 22.91 2.23
C ASP A 811 -0.83 23.63 1.10
N PHE A 812 0.19 24.40 1.43
CA PHE A 812 1.16 24.96 0.50
C PHE A 812 2.53 24.33 0.76
N TYR A 813 3.20 23.83 -0.29
CA TYR A 813 4.49 23.17 -0.16
C TYR A 813 5.53 23.66 -1.15
N LEU A 814 6.79 23.55 -0.74
CA LEU A 814 7.98 23.72 -1.56
C LEU A 814 8.97 22.61 -1.23
N LYS A 815 9.35 21.81 -2.24
CA LYS A 815 10.34 20.73 -2.15
C LYS A 815 11.49 21.04 -3.08
N ARG A 816 12.74 21.01 -2.58
CA ARG A 816 13.95 21.22 -3.36
C ARG A 816 14.90 20.07 -3.14
N THR A 817 15.13 19.28 -4.21
CA THR A 817 16.06 18.16 -4.19
C THR A 817 17.39 18.60 -4.77
N LYS A 818 18.46 18.45 -3.99
CA LYS A 818 19.85 18.73 -4.35
C LYS A 818 20.66 17.46 -4.40
N ASP A 819 21.84 17.55 -5.00
CA ASP A 819 22.79 16.44 -5.10
C ASP A 819 22.19 15.21 -5.81
N LEU A 820 21.30 15.42 -6.79
CA LEU A 820 20.74 14.33 -7.59
C LEU A 820 21.86 13.50 -8.23
N VAL A 821 21.73 12.19 -8.15
CA VAL A 821 22.72 11.25 -8.69
C VAL A 821 22.46 11.05 -10.18
N LEU A 822 23.36 11.58 -10.99
CA LEU A 822 23.32 11.51 -12.44
C LEU A 822 24.60 10.91 -13.00
N ASP A 823 24.52 10.41 -14.23
CA ASP A 823 25.72 10.05 -14.98
C ASP A 823 26.49 11.33 -15.35
N ALA A 824 27.77 11.35 -15.05
CA ALA A 824 28.70 12.37 -15.47
C ALA A 824 29.64 11.79 -16.54
N SER A 825 29.93 12.54 -17.59
CA SER A 825 30.90 12.12 -18.61
C SER A 825 32.31 12.08 -17.99
N ILE A 826 32.97 10.97 -18.23
CA ILE A 826 34.36 10.72 -17.79
C ILE A 826 35.23 10.62 -19.06
N ALA A 827 36.50 11.04 -18.96
CA ALA A 827 37.42 10.94 -20.09
C ALA A 827 37.52 9.47 -20.56
N PRO A 828 37.32 9.16 -21.85
CA PRO A 828 37.40 7.78 -22.36
C PRO A 828 38.71 7.07 -22.10
N SER A 829 39.80 7.83 -21.88
CA SER A 829 41.11 7.31 -21.50
C SER A 829 41.14 6.57 -20.17
N THR A 830 40.08 6.69 -19.33
CA THR A 830 39.95 5.95 -18.09
C THR A 830 39.38 4.55 -18.28
N GLY A 831 38.94 4.21 -19.51
CA GLY A 831 38.31 2.93 -19.85
C GLY A 831 36.80 2.91 -19.66
N VAL A 832 36.19 3.98 -19.13
CA VAL A 832 34.74 4.15 -19.03
C VAL A 832 34.31 5.51 -19.52
N VAL A 833 33.10 5.64 -20.03
CA VAL A 833 32.59 6.89 -20.62
C VAL A 833 31.73 7.71 -19.64
N SER A 834 31.25 7.09 -18.58
CA SER A 834 30.44 7.75 -17.57
C SER A 834 30.59 7.13 -16.18
N GLY A 835 30.27 7.90 -15.15
CA GLY A 835 30.22 7.45 -13.76
C GLY A 835 29.21 8.25 -12.96
N LYS A 836 28.72 7.70 -11.83
CA LYS A 836 27.73 8.35 -10.98
C LYS A 836 28.31 9.49 -10.15
N GLN A 837 27.69 10.65 -10.20
CA GLN A 837 28.06 11.83 -9.41
C GLN A 837 26.81 12.59 -8.93
N ASN A 838 26.96 13.30 -7.81
CA ASN A 838 25.89 14.13 -7.22
C ASN A 838 25.92 15.53 -7.85
N ILE A 839 25.18 15.77 -8.93
CA ILE A 839 25.30 17.01 -9.73
C ILE A 839 23.97 17.75 -9.88
N GLY A 840 22.83 17.03 -9.99
CA GLY A 840 21.55 17.61 -10.36
C GLY A 840 20.83 18.36 -9.25
N GLU A 841 19.91 19.24 -9.62
CA GLU A 841 19.02 19.94 -8.70
C GLU A 841 17.65 20.17 -9.33
N MET A 842 16.58 19.99 -8.52
CA MET A 842 15.17 20.07 -8.96
C MET A 842 14.29 20.70 -7.88
N GLU A 843 13.26 21.40 -8.29
CA GLU A 843 12.27 22.04 -7.41
C GLU A 843 10.84 21.63 -7.79
N ASN A 844 10.01 21.35 -6.78
CA ASN A 844 8.57 21.21 -6.89
C ASN A 844 7.88 22.14 -5.92
N LYS A 845 6.85 22.87 -6.37
CA LYS A 845 6.01 23.69 -5.50
C LYS A 845 4.56 23.60 -5.91
N GLY A 846 3.67 23.63 -4.94
CA GLY A 846 2.26 23.48 -5.21
C GLY A 846 1.35 23.82 -4.04
N PHE A 847 0.07 23.74 -4.34
CA PHE A 847 -1.02 23.95 -3.41
C PHE A 847 -1.97 22.77 -3.46
N GLU A 848 -2.38 22.29 -2.30
CA GLU A 848 -3.34 21.19 -2.15
C GLU A 848 -4.50 21.65 -1.29
N PHE A 849 -5.70 21.18 -1.59
CA PHE A 849 -6.87 21.41 -0.77
C PHE A 849 -7.80 20.19 -0.75
N SER A 850 -8.54 20.04 0.35
CA SER A 850 -9.65 19.12 0.48
C SER A 850 -10.75 19.83 1.25
N VAL A 851 -11.95 19.87 0.67
CA VAL A 851 -13.13 20.48 1.30
C VAL A 851 -14.26 19.48 1.22
N ASP A 852 -14.90 19.19 2.32
CA ASP A 852 -16.10 18.36 2.36
C ASP A 852 -17.13 18.94 3.33
N GLY A 853 -18.40 18.73 3.01
CA GLY A 853 -19.47 19.27 3.82
C GLY A 853 -20.79 18.54 3.69
N PHE A 854 -21.55 18.49 4.81
CA PHE A 854 -22.90 17.96 4.84
C PHE A 854 -23.91 19.07 4.51
N ILE A 855 -24.60 18.94 3.37
CA ILE A 855 -25.74 19.79 2.99
C ILE A 855 -26.95 19.43 3.84
N ILE A 856 -27.19 18.13 4.04
CA ILE A 856 -28.22 17.58 4.91
C ILE A 856 -27.55 16.59 5.84
N GLN A 857 -27.85 16.66 7.14
CA GLN A 857 -27.35 15.73 8.14
C GLN A 857 -28.46 15.39 9.12
N ARG A 858 -29.16 14.26 8.87
CA ARG A 858 -30.19 13.68 9.72
C ARG A 858 -30.00 12.17 9.75
N ASN A 859 -30.50 11.49 10.76
CA ASN A 859 -30.28 10.05 10.95
C ASN A 859 -30.70 9.20 9.73
N ASP A 860 -31.87 9.50 9.14
CA ASP A 860 -32.40 8.73 8.01
C ASP A 860 -32.01 9.28 6.63
N VAL A 861 -31.48 10.51 6.59
CA VAL A 861 -31.16 11.23 5.36
C VAL A 861 -29.90 12.07 5.58
N TRP A 862 -28.86 11.83 4.85
CA TRP A 862 -27.73 12.75 4.81
C TRP A 862 -27.20 12.88 3.37
N TRP A 863 -26.69 14.06 3.10
CA TRP A 863 -26.12 14.42 1.82
C TRP A 863 -24.82 15.17 2.02
N GLN A 864 -23.72 14.56 1.60
CA GLN A 864 -22.37 15.11 1.66
C GLN A 864 -21.87 15.44 0.25
N LEU A 865 -21.27 16.61 0.11
CA LEU A 865 -20.49 17.00 -1.05
C LEU A 865 -19.03 17.16 -0.65
N GLY A 866 -18.12 16.80 -1.53
CA GLY A 866 -16.71 17.01 -1.31
C GLY A 866 -15.93 17.25 -2.59
N MET A 867 -14.84 17.99 -2.45
CA MET A 867 -13.90 18.29 -3.52
C MET A 867 -12.48 18.25 -2.97
N ASN A 868 -11.58 17.67 -3.71
CA ASN A 868 -10.15 17.80 -3.46
C ASN A 868 -9.43 18.20 -4.73
N GLY A 869 -8.30 18.87 -4.58
CA GLY A 869 -7.51 19.28 -5.74
C GLY A 869 -6.08 19.61 -5.38
N SER A 870 -5.22 19.57 -6.39
CA SER A 870 -3.80 19.86 -6.27
C SER A 870 -3.26 20.54 -7.51
N THR A 871 -2.29 21.43 -7.28
CA THR A 871 -1.42 21.98 -8.33
C THR A 871 0.01 21.57 -8.03
N ASN A 872 0.80 21.30 -9.05
CA ASN A 872 2.24 21.12 -8.92
C ASN A 872 2.96 21.83 -10.06
N LYS A 873 4.04 22.53 -9.74
CA LYS A 873 4.97 23.11 -10.72
C LYS A 873 6.35 22.53 -10.47
N ASN A 874 6.80 21.69 -11.39
CA ASN A 874 8.14 21.12 -11.41
C ASN A 874 9.10 22.05 -12.17
N ARG A 875 10.36 22.12 -11.73
CA ARG A 875 11.41 22.86 -12.40
C ARG A 875 12.77 22.20 -12.20
N ILE A 876 13.47 21.96 -13.29
CA ILE A 876 14.87 21.53 -13.29
C ILE A 876 15.74 22.77 -13.03
N LEU A 877 16.60 22.73 -12.01
CA LEU A 877 17.50 23.83 -11.66
C LEU A 877 18.91 23.59 -12.17
N LYS A 878 19.36 22.29 -12.21
CA LYS A 878 20.68 21.92 -12.69
C LYS A 878 20.71 20.50 -13.23
N ILE A 879 21.41 20.28 -14.35
CA ILE A 879 21.65 18.94 -14.95
C ILE A 879 23.14 18.67 -15.19
N SER A 880 23.51 17.41 -15.41
CA SER A 880 24.89 17.01 -15.76
C SER A 880 25.22 17.22 -17.24
N ASN A 881 26.51 17.29 -17.55
CA ASN A 881 26.97 17.35 -18.93
C ASN A 881 26.64 16.09 -19.74
N ALA A 882 26.60 14.90 -19.09
CA ALA A 882 26.18 13.66 -19.73
C ALA A 882 24.72 13.73 -20.17
N LEU A 883 23.83 14.34 -19.36
CA LEU A 883 22.42 14.50 -19.71
C LEU A 883 22.23 15.55 -20.82
N LYS A 884 23.03 16.63 -20.84
CA LYS A 884 23.06 17.59 -21.97
C LYS A 884 23.45 16.88 -23.26
N ARG A 885 24.51 16.05 -23.25
CA ARG A 885 24.92 15.26 -24.40
C ARG A 885 23.86 14.25 -24.86
N GLN A 886 23.13 13.66 -23.91
CA GLN A 886 22.00 12.77 -24.26
C GLN A 886 20.89 13.52 -24.99
N ASN A 887 20.59 14.78 -24.60
CA ASN A 887 19.67 15.64 -25.35
C ASN A 887 20.12 15.87 -26.79
N GLU A 888 21.44 16.14 -27.02
CA GLU A 888 22.02 16.27 -28.35
C GLU A 888 21.85 14.99 -29.18
N LEU A 889 22.19 13.83 -28.62
CA LEU A 889 21.97 12.53 -29.27
C LEU A 889 20.51 12.28 -29.59
N ASN A 890 19.57 12.66 -28.71
CA ASN A 890 18.14 12.54 -28.96
C ASN A 890 17.69 13.45 -30.12
N ASN A 891 18.34 14.60 -30.34
CA ASN A 891 18.09 15.46 -31.49
C ASN A 891 18.58 14.83 -32.81
N ASP A 892 19.75 14.21 -32.78
CA ASP A 892 20.34 13.56 -33.96
C ASP A 892 19.56 12.34 -34.45
N VAL A 893 18.98 11.58 -33.50
CA VAL A 893 18.19 10.36 -33.81
C VAL A 893 16.75 10.69 -34.24
N ALA A 894 16.20 11.80 -33.78
CA ALA A 894 14.79 12.15 -34.02
C ALA A 894 14.39 12.19 -35.51
N PRO A 895 15.22 12.71 -36.47
CA PRO A 895 14.86 12.74 -37.88
C PRO A 895 14.80 11.37 -38.57
N THR A 896 15.50 10.37 -38.03
CA THR A 896 15.64 9.04 -38.63
C THR A 896 14.71 7.99 -38.01
N ARG A 897 13.98 8.39 -36.99
CA ARG A 897 13.14 7.46 -36.23
C ARG A 897 11.78 7.32 -36.85
N GLN A 898 11.37 6.07 -37.12
CA GLN A 898 10.02 5.75 -37.63
C GLN A 898 8.88 5.99 -36.64
N THR A 899 9.21 6.25 -35.36
CA THR A 899 8.17 6.52 -34.35
C THR A 899 7.97 8.03 -34.18
N PRO A 900 6.74 8.54 -34.35
CA PRO A 900 6.47 9.99 -34.33
C PRO A 900 6.56 10.63 -32.93
N ALA A 901 6.60 9.83 -31.86
CA ALA A 901 6.62 10.36 -30.49
C ALA A 901 7.93 11.13 -30.19
N PRO A 902 7.87 12.38 -29.67
CA PRO A 902 9.05 13.13 -29.31
C PRO A 902 9.81 12.43 -28.17
N LEU A 903 11.15 12.44 -28.27
CA LEU A 903 12.02 11.94 -27.21
C LEU A 903 12.10 12.95 -26.06
N ALA A 904 12.15 12.44 -24.82
CA ALA A 904 12.32 13.29 -23.65
C ALA A 904 13.63 14.07 -23.70
N GLN A 905 13.56 15.34 -23.39
CA GLN A 905 14.71 16.27 -23.29
C GLN A 905 14.60 17.03 -21.98
N TYR A 906 15.72 17.21 -21.30
CA TYR A 906 15.79 17.85 -20.00
C TYR A 906 16.67 19.10 -20.07
N GLU A 907 16.11 20.27 -19.78
CA GLU A 907 16.85 21.53 -19.77
C GLU A 907 16.66 22.29 -18.46
N GLU A 908 17.69 23.05 -18.08
CA GLU A 908 17.64 23.90 -16.90
C GLU A 908 16.59 25.01 -17.07
N GLY A 909 15.72 25.16 -16.09
CA GLY A 909 14.61 26.12 -16.11
C GLY A 909 13.26 25.53 -16.53
N GLU A 910 13.24 24.35 -17.14
CA GLU A 910 12.05 23.67 -17.63
C GLU A 910 11.54 22.59 -16.67
N SER A 911 10.36 22.03 -16.98
CA SER A 911 9.79 20.89 -16.29
C SER A 911 10.39 19.58 -16.79
N THR A 912 10.42 18.55 -15.94
CA THR A 912 10.77 17.16 -16.34
C THR A 912 9.76 16.55 -17.30
N SER A 913 8.54 17.10 -17.34
CA SER A 913 7.43 16.66 -18.20
C SER A 913 7.19 17.60 -19.40
N ALA A 914 8.15 18.51 -19.68
CA ALA A 914 8.06 19.45 -20.79
C ALA A 914 7.98 18.71 -22.14
N LEU A 915 6.95 19.03 -22.91
CA LEU A 915 6.77 18.52 -24.28
C LEU A 915 7.42 19.48 -25.27
N LYS A 916 8.49 19.02 -25.92
CA LYS A 916 9.25 19.81 -26.91
C LYS A 916 9.00 19.29 -28.31
N VAL A 917 8.54 20.16 -29.18
CA VAL A 917 8.27 19.85 -30.59
C VAL A 917 8.67 21.04 -31.49
N VAL A 918 8.96 20.75 -32.73
CA VAL A 918 9.05 21.78 -33.78
C VAL A 918 7.63 22.16 -34.17
N ARG A 919 7.31 23.43 -34.15
CA ARG A 919 5.96 23.91 -34.51
C ARG A 919 5.71 23.73 -35.99
N SER A 920 4.53 23.22 -36.36
CA SER A 920 4.07 23.11 -37.74
C SER A 920 3.06 24.25 -38.06
N ALA A 921 3.18 24.82 -39.24
CA ALA A 921 2.20 25.74 -39.83
C ALA A 921 1.16 25.00 -40.70
N GLY A 922 1.19 23.66 -40.68
CA GLY A 922 0.35 22.79 -41.51
C GLY A 922 1.02 22.39 -42.81
N ILE A 923 0.23 21.83 -43.71
CA ILE A 923 0.66 21.41 -45.06
C ILE A 923 0.50 22.55 -46.04
N ASP A 924 1.54 22.81 -46.82
CA ASP A 924 1.47 23.76 -47.92
C ASP A 924 0.59 23.18 -49.04
N PRO A 925 -0.55 23.81 -49.40
CA PRO A 925 -1.46 23.28 -50.40
C PRO A 925 -0.86 23.14 -51.80
N ALA A 926 0.18 23.91 -52.09
CA ALA A 926 0.82 23.90 -53.43
C ALA A 926 1.82 22.76 -53.59
N THR A 927 2.50 22.37 -52.52
CA THR A 927 3.60 21.39 -52.59
C THR A 927 3.27 20.10 -51.86
N GLY A 928 2.21 20.06 -51.05
CA GLY A 928 1.90 18.92 -50.16
C GLY A 928 2.90 18.68 -49.01
N ARG A 929 3.87 19.58 -48.82
CA ARG A 929 4.92 19.45 -47.80
C ARG A 929 4.55 20.16 -46.53
N GLU A 930 4.96 19.58 -45.39
CA GLU A 930 4.82 20.20 -44.09
C GLU A 930 5.69 21.46 -43.97
N VAL A 931 5.12 22.54 -43.42
CA VAL A 931 5.79 23.80 -43.18
C VAL A 931 6.13 23.94 -41.71
N PHE A 932 7.40 23.93 -41.36
CA PHE A 932 7.90 24.13 -40.01
C PHE A 932 8.12 25.61 -39.68
N ILE A 933 7.97 25.96 -38.41
CA ILE A 933 8.21 27.30 -37.88
C ILE A 933 9.50 27.26 -37.08
N LYS A 934 10.51 28.01 -37.53
CA LYS A 934 11.79 28.17 -36.82
C LYS A 934 11.64 28.96 -35.52
N LEU A 935 12.70 28.98 -34.68
CA LEU A 935 12.74 29.77 -33.45
C LEU A 935 12.56 31.27 -33.70
N ASP A 936 13.08 31.79 -34.82
CA ASP A 936 12.92 33.20 -35.23
C ASP A 936 11.55 33.53 -35.82
N GLY A 937 10.64 32.56 -35.92
CA GLY A 937 9.29 32.71 -36.48
C GLY A 937 9.25 32.56 -38.01
N THR A 938 10.34 32.39 -38.71
CA THR A 938 10.35 32.15 -40.18
C THR A 938 9.87 30.73 -40.50
N ARG A 939 9.34 30.55 -41.71
CA ARG A 939 8.83 29.26 -42.20
C ARG A 939 9.88 28.54 -43.05
N THR A 940 9.92 27.22 -42.95
CA THR A 940 10.81 26.35 -43.70
C THR A 940 10.14 25.02 -44.00
N PHE A 941 10.55 24.35 -45.09
CA PHE A 941 10.17 22.96 -45.38
C PHE A 941 11.15 21.93 -44.80
N THR A 942 12.21 22.41 -44.14
CA THR A 942 13.24 21.50 -43.60
C THR A 942 13.05 21.43 -42.07
N TYR A 943 12.87 20.21 -41.56
CA TYR A 943 12.85 19.96 -40.15
C TYR A 943 14.23 20.19 -39.54
N SER A 944 14.30 20.92 -38.42
CA SER A 944 15.50 20.99 -37.56
C SER A 944 15.10 20.77 -36.10
N ALA A 945 15.81 19.88 -35.42
CA ALA A 945 15.61 19.67 -33.99
C ALA A 945 15.97 20.90 -33.15
N ASP A 946 16.78 21.81 -33.66
CA ASP A 946 17.17 23.07 -33.02
C ASP A 946 16.00 24.08 -32.95
N ASP A 947 14.96 23.88 -33.77
CA ASP A 947 13.76 24.71 -33.77
C ASP A 947 12.66 24.25 -32.78
N LYS A 948 12.99 23.27 -31.92
CA LYS A 948 12.03 22.77 -30.90
C LYS A 948 11.73 23.86 -29.86
N VAL A 949 10.45 23.94 -29.50
CA VAL A 949 9.96 24.82 -28.44
C VAL A 949 9.12 24.02 -27.46
N VAL A 950 9.05 24.44 -26.21
CA VAL A 950 8.16 23.87 -25.22
C VAL A 950 6.72 24.31 -25.53
N VAL A 951 5.86 23.35 -25.87
CA VAL A 951 4.44 23.63 -26.17
C VAL A 951 3.54 23.42 -24.96
N GLY A 952 4.00 22.71 -23.96
CA GLY A 952 3.30 22.43 -22.71
C GLY A 952 3.99 21.38 -21.86
N ASP A 953 3.34 20.99 -20.78
CA ASP A 953 3.73 19.89 -19.90
C ASP A 953 2.79 18.71 -20.07
N THR A 954 3.30 17.48 -20.00
CA THR A 954 2.45 16.29 -19.95
C THR A 954 1.77 16.14 -18.60
N ASP A 955 2.39 16.65 -17.52
CA ASP A 955 1.76 16.69 -16.21
C ASP A 955 0.64 17.75 -16.15
N PRO A 956 -0.53 17.43 -15.58
CA PRO A 956 -1.62 18.38 -15.44
C PRO A 956 -1.25 19.50 -14.46
N ARG A 957 -1.61 20.75 -14.79
CA ARG A 957 -1.42 21.92 -13.91
C ARG A 957 -2.32 21.89 -12.70
N PHE A 958 -3.56 21.38 -12.87
CA PHE A 958 -4.56 21.26 -11.84
C PHE A 958 -5.31 19.95 -12.02
N TYR A 959 -5.39 19.17 -10.95
CA TYR A 959 -6.09 17.88 -10.95
C TYR A 959 -6.75 17.62 -9.61
N GLY A 960 -7.78 16.81 -9.60
CA GLY A 960 -8.52 16.49 -8.38
C GLY A 960 -9.80 15.73 -8.64
N ASN A 961 -10.64 15.68 -7.61
CA ASN A 961 -11.88 14.92 -7.63
C ASN A 961 -13.00 15.71 -6.98
N VAL A 962 -14.22 15.53 -7.49
CA VAL A 962 -15.47 16.04 -6.90
C VAL A 962 -16.35 14.83 -6.64
N TYR A 963 -16.94 14.74 -5.46
CA TYR A 963 -17.82 13.63 -5.13
C TYR A 963 -19.10 14.10 -4.42
N THR A 964 -20.13 13.32 -4.58
CA THR A 964 -21.38 13.42 -3.83
C THR A 964 -21.70 12.07 -3.19
N ASN A 965 -22.13 12.10 -1.95
CA ASN A 965 -22.52 10.92 -1.19
C ASN A 965 -23.89 11.19 -0.55
N VAL A 966 -24.88 10.41 -0.94
CA VAL A 966 -26.27 10.56 -0.47
C VAL A 966 -26.71 9.26 0.19
N PHE A 967 -27.28 9.37 1.37
CA PHE A 967 -27.92 8.28 2.07
C PHE A 967 -29.38 8.62 2.34
N TYR A 968 -30.28 7.70 2.05
CA TYR A 968 -31.71 7.84 2.30
C TYR A 968 -32.29 6.49 2.73
N LYS A 969 -32.71 6.37 3.99
CA LYS A 969 -33.44 5.18 4.52
C LYS A 969 -32.85 3.82 4.11
N GLY A 970 -31.52 3.66 4.21
CA GLY A 970 -30.82 2.40 3.87
C GLY A 970 -30.31 2.33 2.42
N PHE A 971 -30.70 3.25 1.54
CA PHE A 971 -30.09 3.38 0.21
C PHE A 971 -28.93 4.34 0.25
N SER A 972 -27.82 3.98 -0.36
CA SER A 972 -26.65 4.86 -0.50
C SER A 972 -26.29 5.04 -1.98
N LEU A 973 -25.95 6.28 -2.35
CA LEU A 973 -25.47 6.63 -3.69
C LEU A 973 -24.18 7.44 -3.55
N TYR A 974 -23.10 6.91 -4.09
CA TYR A 974 -21.82 7.60 -4.17
C TYR A 974 -21.45 7.82 -5.65
N ILE A 975 -21.19 9.06 -6.02
CA ILE A 975 -20.74 9.45 -7.35
C ILE A 975 -19.46 10.26 -7.18
N MET A 976 -18.41 9.92 -7.92
CA MET A 976 -17.15 10.66 -7.96
C MET A 976 -16.76 10.93 -9.42
N GLY A 977 -16.39 12.16 -9.70
CA GLY A 977 -15.78 12.61 -10.96
C GLY A 977 -14.34 13.06 -10.72
N SER A 978 -13.40 12.54 -11.51
CA SER A 978 -12.00 12.97 -11.52
C SER A 978 -11.77 13.95 -12.67
N PHE A 979 -10.96 14.98 -12.47
CA PHE A 979 -10.59 15.93 -13.49
C PHE A 979 -9.08 16.19 -13.51
N LYS A 980 -8.53 16.37 -14.72
CA LYS A 980 -7.16 16.81 -14.97
C LYS A 980 -7.19 17.94 -15.99
N CYS A 981 -6.61 19.08 -15.66
CA CYS A 981 -6.65 20.28 -16.49
C CYS A 981 -5.22 20.80 -16.78
N GLY A 982 -5.00 21.30 -18.01
CA GLY A 982 -3.76 21.96 -18.42
C GLY A 982 -2.58 21.02 -18.68
N GLY A 983 -2.83 19.71 -18.78
CA GLY A 983 -1.87 18.73 -19.28
C GLY A 983 -1.99 18.57 -20.81
N TYR A 984 -0.90 18.18 -21.46
CA TYR A 984 -0.82 17.92 -22.89
C TYR A 984 -0.47 16.45 -23.12
N LEU A 985 -1.13 15.84 -24.10
CA LEU A 985 -0.81 14.50 -24.57
C LEU A 985 -0.40 14.55 -26.03
N TYR A 986 0.66 13.83 -26.37
CA TYR A 986 1.00 13.60 -27.75
C TYR A 986 0.02 12.58 -28.35
N ASN A 987 -0.74 12.98 -29.35
CA ASN A 987 -1.73 12.11 -29.98
C ASN A 987 -1.05 11.22 -31.04
N VAL A 988 -0.58 10.05 -30.63
CA VAL A 988 0.10 9.09 -31.50
C VAL A 988 -0.83 8.59 -32.62
N THR A 989 -2.13 8.46 -32.36
CA THR A 989 -3.12 7.98 -33.33
C THR A 989 -3.30 8.95 -34.51
N ARG A 990 -3.18 10.27 -34.25
CA ARG A 990 -3.23 11.29 -35.31
C ARG A 990 -1.89 11.44 -36.05
N ALA A 991 -0.80 10.99 -35.44
CA ALA A 991 0.55 11.11 -36.00
C ALA A 991 0.96 9.88 -36.80
N SER A 992 0.24 8.78 -36.70
CA SER A 992 0.37 7.56 -37.48
C SER A 992 -0.70 7.55 -38.58
#